data_fe128aeb3826bf378fc62ba54ddf0038
#
_entry.id   fe128aeb3826bf378fc62ba54ddf0038
#
_cell.length_a   1.000
_cell.length_b   1.000
_cell.length_c   1.000
_cell.angle_alpha   90.00
_cell.angle_beta   90.00
_cell.angle_gamma   90.00
#
_symmetry.space_group_name_H-M   'P 1'
#
loop_
_entity.id
_entity.type
_entity.pdbx_description
1 polymer ?
#
loop_
_entity_poly.entity_id
_entity_poly.type
_entity_poly.pdbx_seq_one_letter_code
_entity_poly.pdbx_strand_id
1 'polypeptide(L)'
;MAIENIVIKGARAHNLKNIDITIPRDRFVVLTGLSGSGKSSLAFDTIYAEGQRRYVESLSAYARQFLGQMEKPDVDSIEGLSPAISIDQKTTSRNPRSTVGTVTEIYDYLRLLFARIGHPHCPEHGVEITSQTIEQMVDRIMQYPEKTRLQILAPVISGRKGEHKSLFAEISKQGFVRVRVNGELRDLSESIELEKNKKHTIEVVVDRIVVKEDVKSRLADSIETALKMSGGQLLVDIIGQEELRFSSNFACPICGFSIEELAPRMFSFNSPFGACPECDGLGAKMVIDPELLVPDNRKSIEGGAFEAWAGSTSNYYPQYLKSVAEHYNIPQDVPVSELTKDQMDKLLYGTGSQRIKFRYENDFGHSKEAYVTFEGIVPNLERRYRETASDGIREFIEGFMGAKPCGTCKGQRLKKESLAVTVQGQNMAYVTSLSIGEAMNFFNELKLSEKEQTIANMILKEINSRLGFLVNVGLDYLTMSRAAGTLSGGEAQRIRLATQIGSSLMGVLYILDEPSIGLHQRDNDRLIETLKHMRDLGNTLIVVEHDEDTMLASDYIIDIGPGAGIHGGSVVSQGTPKEVMEDPNSLTGQYLSGRKFIPVSAERRKPDGRWIEIRGAKENNLKNLNVKIPIGVFSAVTGVSGSGKSTLVNEILYKTLARDLNRAKVRPGQYREMKGLEHVEKVVDIDQSPIGRTPRSNPATYTGVFDDIRDLFSQTNEAKIRGYKKGRFSFNIKGGRCEACRGDGIIKIEMHFLPDVYVPCEICKGKRYNRETLEVKYKDKSIADVLEMTVEDATEFFQNIPKIHRKLQTILDVGLGYVTMGQPATTLSGGEAQRVKLASELYRRSTGKTMYILDEPTTGLHVDDIDRLLKVLHRLVDSGETVLVIEHNLDVIKTADYLIDLGPEGGSGGGTIIATGTPEEIIKVKESYTGKYLKPILERDTKRSEELREQAASTV
;
A
#
# COMPACT_ATOMS: atom_id res chain seq x y z
N MET A 1 -6.75 25.53 -39.31
CA MET A 1 -7.06 26.20 -38.06
C MET A 1 -6.81 25.21 -36.95
N ALA A 2 -6.10 25.59 -35.92
CA ALA A 2 -5.95 24.71 -34.73
C ALA A 2 -7.33 24.55 -34.08
N ILE A 3 -7.69 23.36 -33.67
CA ILE A 3 -8.94 23.09 -32.96
C ILE A 3 -8.72 23.62 -31.54
N GLU A 4 -9.42 24.69 -31.18
CA GLU A 4 -9.25 25.41 -29.90
C GLU A 4 -10.06 24.79 -28.74
N ASN A 5 -11.08 24.00 -29.06
CA ASN A 5 -12.03 23.47 -28.09
C ASN A 5 -12.31 21.98 -28.29
N ILE A 6 -12.61 21.29 -27.21
CA ILE A 6 -13.28 19.99 -27.19
C ILE A 6 -14.77 20.27 -27.14
N VAL A 7 -15.53 19.84 -28.16
CA VAL A 7 -16.99 20.05 -28.26
C VAL A 7 -17.70 18.72 -28.08
N ILE A 8 -18.50 18.62 -27.04
CA ILE A 8 -19.28 17.43 -26.68
C ILE A 8 -20.77 17.77 -26.93
N LYS A 9 -21.47 16.88 -27.61
CA LYS A 9 -22.92 17.01 -27.88
C LYS A 9 -23.66 15.75 -27.44
N GLY A 10 -24.72 15.98 -26.68
CA GLY A 10 -25.64 14.91 -26.30
C GLY A 10 -25.06 13.86 -25.35
N ALA A 11 -24.29 14.25 -24.34
CA ALA A 11 -23.76 13.31 -23.36
C ALA A 11 -24.86 12.84 -22.40
N ARG A 12 -25.07 11.50 -22.32
CA ARG A 12 -26.14 10.83 -21.55
C ARG A 12 -25.65 9.68 -20.66
N ALA A 13 -24.33 9.57 -20.47
CA ALA A 13 -23.77 8.53 -19.62
C ALA A 13 -24.30 8.64 -18.17
N HIS A 14 -24.80 7.54 -17.61
CA HIS A 14 -25.37 7.46 -16.26
C HIS A 14 -26.47 8.50 -15.97
N ASN A 15 -26.18 9.49 -15.14
CA ASN A 15 -27.15 10.53 -14.74
C ASN A 15 -27.07 11.82 -15.56
N LEU A 16 -26.22 11.90 -16.58
CA LEU A 16 -26.10 13.07 -17.46
C LEU A 16 -27.37 13.28 -18.29
N LYS A 17 -27.87 14.52 -18.32
CA LYS A 17 -29.16 14.92 -18.93
C LYS A 17 -29.00 15.44 -20.35
N ASN A 18 -28.42 14.68 -21.26
CA ASN A 18 -28.22 15.05 -22.65
C ASN A 18 -27.52 16.43 -22.80
N ILE A 19 -26.38 16.54 -22.14
CA ILE A 19 -25.66 17.83 -22.03
C ILE A 19 -24.80 18.11 -23.25
N ASP A 20 -24.79 19.37 -23.67
CA ASP A 20 -23.87 19.93 -24.63
C ASP A 20 -22.86 20.81 -23.91
N ILE A 21 -21.56 20.62 -24.17
CA ILE A 21 -20.53 21.36 -23.46
C ILE A 21 -19.32 21.63 -24.36
N THR A 22 -18.68 22.77 -24.17
CA THR A 22 -17.48 23.21 -24.86
C THR A 22 -16.35 23.38 -23.83
N ILE A 23 -15.26 22.65 -23.96
CA ILE A 23 -14.12 22.68 -23.05
C ILE A 23 -12.92 23.27 -23.81
N PRO A 24 -12.30 24.35 -23.31
CA PRO A 24 -11.12 24.92 -23.96
C PRO A 24 -9.92 23.98 -23.87
N ARG A 25 -9.16 23.85 -24.98
CA ARG A 25 -7.91 23.08 -25.04
C ARG A 25 -6.74 23.86 -24.51
N ASP A 26 -5.67 23.12 -24.15
CA ASP A 26 -4.41 23.69 -23.64
C ASP A 26 -4.64 24.60 -22.41
N ARG A 27 -5.62 24.19 -21.57
CA ARG A 27 -6.04 24.85 -20.35
C ARG A 27 -6.13 23.87 -19.19
N PHE A 28 -6.06 24.43 -18.00
CA PHE A 28 -6.34 23.75 -16.75
C PHE A 28 -7.83 23.94 -16.40
N VAL A 29 -8.64 22.92 -16.67
CA VAL A 29 -10.09 22.91 -16.49
C VAL A 29 -10.46 22.08 -15.27
N VAL A 30 -11.28 22.63 -14.38
CA VAL A 30 -11.79 21.92 -13.20
C VAL A 30 -13.28 21.57 -13.41
N LEU A 31 -13.62 20.30 -13.21
CA LEU A 31 -14.99 19.83 -13.08
C LEU A 31 -15.36 19.74 -11.60
N THR A 32 -16.37 20.48 -11.17
CA THR A 32 -16.81 20.53 -9.77
C THR A 32 -18.32 20.32 -9.64
N GLY A 33 -18.83 20.31 -8.40
CA GLY A 33 -20.24 20.09 -8.05
C GLY A 33 -20.43 19.06 -6.95
N LEU A 34 -21.65 18.84 -6.49
CA LEU A 34 -21.97 17.90 -5.40
C LEU A 34 -21.52 16.46 -5.68
N SER A 35 -21.30 15.68 -4.63
CA SER A 35 -21.05 14.24 -4.76
C SER A 35 -22.24 13.57 -5.48
N GLY A 36 -21.94 12.71 -6.50
CA GLY A 36 -22.99 12.09 -7.33
C GLY A 36 -23.66 13.00 -8.35
N SER A 37 -23.17 14.23 -8.61
CA SER A 37 -23.75 15.16 -9.60
C SER A 37 -23.49 14.76 -11.07
N GLY A 38 -22.54 13.83 -11.35
CA GLY A 38 -22.22 13.37 -12.71
C GLY A 38 -20.84 13.81 -13.23
N LYS A 39 -19.99 14.39 -12.38
CA LYS A 39 -18.61 14.81 -12.74
C LYS A 39 -17.79 13.67 -13.33
N SER A 40 -17.70 12.56 -12.61
CA SER A 40 -16.93 11.39 -13.05
C SER A 40 -17.54 10.73 -14.28
N SER A 41 -18.88 10.75 -14.42
CA SER A 41 -19.58 10.27 -15.62
C SER A 41 -19.21 11.09 -16.86
N LEU A 42 -19.05 12.40 -16.73
CA LEU A 42 -18.57 13.25 -17.84
C LEU A 42 -17.07 13.02 -18.11
N ALA A 43 -16.23 13.09 -17.05
CA ALA A 43 -14.78 13.02 -17.20
C ALA A 43 -14.29 11.66 -17.70
N PHE A 44 -14.70 10.57 -17.00
CA PHE A 44 -14.16 9.22 -17.23
C PHE A 44 -15.04 8.38 -18.14
N ASP A 45 -16.35 8.30 -17.89
CA ASP A 45 -17.25 7.42 -18.64
C ASP A 45 -17.65 8.01 -20.02
N THR A 46 -17.42 9.32 -20.25
CA THR A 46 -17.71 9.97 -21.54
C THR A 46 -16.42 10.41 -22.25
N ILE A 47 -15.66 11.37 -21.70
CA ILE A 47 -14.50 11.99 -22.38
C ILE A 47 -13.35 11.01 -22.50
N TYR A 48 -12.92 10.43 -21.36
CA TYR A 48 -11.80 9.47 -21.37
C TYR A 48 -12.15 8.21 -22.16
N ALA A 49 -13.33 7.64 -21.93
CA ALA A 49 -13.77 6.42 -22.61
C ALA A 49 -13.76 6.57 -24.14
N GLU A 50 -14.26 7.71 -24.68
CA GLU A 50 -14.22 7.98 -26.11
C GLU A 50 -12.81 8.24 -26.63
N GLY A 51 -11.98 8.96 -25.87
CA GLY A 51 -10.57 9.20 -26.22
C GLY A 51 -9.77 7.90 -26.32
N GLN A 52 -9.94 7.01 -25.35
CA GLN A 52 -9.31 5.71 -25.32
C GLN A 52 -9.84 4.79 -26.42
N ARG A 53 -11.16 4.77 -26.66
CA ARG A 53 -11.79 3.99 -27.74
C ARG A 53 -11.17 4.38 -29.09
N ARG A 54 -11.09 5.68 -29.42
CA ARG A 54 -10.45 6.16 -30.66
C ARG A 54 -8.99 5.79 -30.77
N TYR A 55 -8.24 5.86 -29.66
CA TYR A 55 -6.85 5.43 -29.63
C TYR A 55 -6.73 3.95 -29.94
N VAL A 56 -7.51 3.08 -29.28
CA VAL A 56 -7.53 1.63 -29.54
C VAL A 56 -7.94 1.31 -30.98
N GLU A 57 -8.94 2.01 -31.52
CA GLU A 57 -9.35 1.82 -32.92
C GLU A 57 -8.27 2.20 -33.93
N SER A 58 -7.39 3.11 -33.59
CA SER A 58 -6.24 3.49 -34.45
C SER A 58 -5.14 2.43 -34.51
N LEU A 59 -5.12 1.46 -33.55
CA LEU A 59 -4.13 0.41 -33.48
C LEU A 59 -4.38 -0.70 -34.50
N SER A 60 -3.37 -1.56 -34.75
CA SER A 60 -3.48 -2.71 -35.63
C SER A 60 -4.56 -3.70 -35.16
N ALA A 61 -5.16 -4.45 -36.09
CA ALA A 61 -6.17 -5.47 -35.76
C ALA A 61 -5.66 -6.49 -34.74
N TYR A 62 -4.37 -6.82 -34.77
CA TYR A 62 -3.73 -7.72 -33.82
C TYR A 62 -3.71 -7.10 -32.42
N ALA A 63 -3.28 -5.85 -32.27
CA ALA A 63 -3.28 -5.16 -30.96
C ALA A 63 -4.69 -5.02 -30.38
N ARG A 64 -5.70 -4.75 -31.22
CA ARG A 64 -7.12 -4.68 -30.79
C ARG A 64 -7.67 -5.99 -30.23
N GLN A 65 -7.20 -7.15 -30.72
CA GLN A 65 -7.60 -8.45 -30.15
C GLN A 65 -7.16 -8.63 -28.68
N PHE A 66 -6.02 -8.04 -28.30
CA PHE A 66 -5.52 -8.10 -26.91
C PHE A 66 -6.16 -7.05 -25.99
N LEU A 67 -6.52 -5.88 -26.52
CA LEU A 67 -7.07 -4.77 -25.72
C LEU A 67 -8.59 -4.84 -25.56
N GLY A 68 -9.27 -5.71 -26.31
CA GLY A 68 -10.73 -5.83 -26.30
C GLY A 68 -11.44 -4.72 -27.09
N GLN A 69 -12.71 -4.92 -27.39
CA GLN A 69 -13.58 -3.86 -27.92
C GLN A 69 -14.09 -3.01 -26.75
N MET A 70 -13.84 -1.71 -26.81
CA MET A 70 -14.43 -0.75 -25.88
C MET A 70 -15.83 -0.37 -26.35
N GLU A 71 -16.79 -0.36 -25.43
CA GLU A 71 -18.14 0.15 -25.72
C GLU A 71 -18.07 1.64 -26.01
N LYS A 72 -18.86 2.07 -26.99
CA LYS A 72 -19.01 3.51 -27.28
C LYS A 72 -19.81 4.15 -26.15
N PRO A 73 -19.31 5.25 -25.53
CA PRO A 73 -20.09 5.98 -24.54
C PRO A 73 -21.37 6.53 -25.15
N ASP A 74 -22.40 6.70 -24.33
CA ASP A 74 -23.69 7.28 -24.76
C ASP A 74 -23.56 8.79 -24.96
N VAL A 75 -23.12 9.16 -26.16
CA VAL A 75 -22.89 10.53 -26.60
C VAL A 75 -23.11 10.64 -28.10
N ASP A 76 -23.68 11.74 -28.56
CA ASP A 76 -23.93 11.94 -29.99
C ASP A 76 -22.61 12.16 -30.73
N SER A 77 -21.79 13.13 -30.31
CA SER A 77 -20.47 13.37 -30.87
C SER A 77 -19.52 14.05 -29.88
N ILE A 78 -18.21 13.78 -30.03
CA ILE A 78 -17.14 14.54 -29.39
C ILE A 78 -16.11 14.92 -30.45
N GLU A 79 -15.85 16.20 -30.59
CA GLU A 79 -14.86 16.74 -31.51
C GLU A 79 -13.66 17.35 -30.74
N GLY A 80 -12.49 17.41 -31.35
CA GLY A 80 -11.29 18.05 -30.77
C GLY A 80 -10.54 17.26 -29.71
N LEU A 81 -10.86 15.97 -29.50
CA LEU A 81 -10.13 15.12 -28.54
C LEU A 81 -8.68 14.90 -28.96
N SER A 82 -7.77 15.07 -27.99
CA SER A 82 -6.38 14.58 -28.02
C SER A 82 -6.32 13.17 -27.45
N PRO A 83 -5.17 12.44 -27.62
CA PRO A 83 -4.91 11.22 -26.89
C PRO A 83 -5.13 11.43 -25.38
N ALA A 84 -5.95 10.60 -24.75
CA ALA A 84 -6.37 10.80 -23.37
C ALA A 84 -5.64 9.84 -22.41
N ILE A 85 -5.17 10.38 -21.28
CA ILE A 85 -4.54 9.64 -20.18
C ILE A 85 -5.36 9.91 -18.92
N SER A 86 -5.78 8.82 -18.24
CA SER A 86 -6.50 8.89 -16.97
C SER A 86 -5.57 8.59 -15.79
N ILE A 87 -5.71 9.38 -14.73
CA ILE A 87 -5.02 9.18 -13.45
C ILE A 87 -6.09 9.12 -12.35
N ASP A 88 -6.60 7.91 -12.12
CA ASP A 88 -7.65 7.61 -11.15
C ASP A 88 -7.09 7.12 -9.81
N GLN A 89 -7.96 7.02 -8.79
CA GLN A 89 -7.59 6.54 -7.44
C GLN A 89 -7.61 5.02 -7.29
N LYS A 90 -8.27 4.28 -8.18
CA LYS A 90 -8.82 2.94 -7.89
C LYS A 90 -7.84 1.78 -7.81
N THR A 91 -6.54 1.92 -8.06
CA THR A 91 -5.66 0.74 -8.12
C THR A 91 -4.33 0.92 -7.41
N THR A 92 -4.28 0.57 -6.14
CA THR A 92 -3.00 0.16 -5.52
C THR A 92 -2.66 -1.25 -6.00
N SER A 93 -1.47 -1.44 -6.55
CA SER A 93 -0.99 -2.78 -6.92
C SER A 93 -0.92 -3.67 -5.68
N ARG A 94 -1.63 -4.79 -5.68
CA ARG A 94 -1.54 -5.79 -4.60
C ARG A 94 -0.32 -6.71 -4.74
N ASN A 95 0.51 -6.50 -5.74
CA ASN A 95 1.70 -7.31 -5.94
C ASN A 95 2.75 -6.95 -4.87
N PRO A 96 3.16 -7.88 -3.98
CA PRO A 96 4.12 -7.61 -2.91
C PRO A 96 5.54 -7.29 -3.43
N ARG A 97 5.79 -7.54 -4.71
CA ARG A 97 7.06 -7.21 -5.38
C ARG A 97 7.09 -5.80 -5.96
N SER A 98 5.94 -5.13 -6.07
CA SER A 98 5.90 -3.74 -6.52
C SER A 98 6.32 -2.80 -5.40
N THR A 99 7.29 -1.92 -5.67
CA THR A 99 7.77 -0.87 -4.75
C THR A 99 7.66 0.50 -5.42
N VAL A 100 7.74 1.58 -4.63
CA VAL A 100 7.80 2.94 -5.18
C VAL A 100 8.88 3.03 -6.26
N GLY A 101 10.10 2.56 -6.00
CA GLY A 101 11.21 2.58 -6.96
C GLY A 101 10.94 1.81 -8.26
N THR A 102 10.19 0.69 -8.22
CA THR A 102 9.86 -0.09 -9.43
C THR A 102 8.71 0.52 -10.22
N VAL A 103 7.73 1.12 -9.56
CA VAL A 103 6.58 1.78 -10.23
C VAL A 103 7.01 3.07 -10.91
N THR A 104 7.99 3.78 -10.34
CA THR A 104 8.56 5.01 -10.89
C THR A 104 9.69 4.77 -11.91
N GLU A 105 10.03 3.50 -12.16
CA GLU A 105 11.15 3.07 -13.01
C GLU A 105 12.54 3.52 -12.49
N ILE A 106 12.64 4.24 -11.39
CA ILE A 106 13.92 4.68 -10.79
C ILE A 106 14.79 3.46 -10.48
N TYR A 107 14.18 2.37 -10.03
CA TYR A 107 14.89 1.13 -9.72
C TYR A 107 15.63 0.53 -10.93
N ASP A 108 15.09 0.69 -12.14
CA ASP A 108 15.72 0.20 -13.36
C ASP A 108 16.99 1.00 -13.72
N TYR A 109 16.94 2.32 -13.52
CA TYR A 109 18.13 3.17 -13.66
C TYR A 109 19.16 2.90 -12.56
N LEU A 110 18.73 2.62 -11.33
CA LEU A 110 19.64 2.23 -10.25
C LEU A 110 20.36 0.91 -10.56
N ARG A 111 19.64 -0.09 -11.06
CA ARG A 111 20.27 -1.35 -11.50
C ARG A 111 21.33 -1.12 -12.59
N LEU A 112 21.05 -0.23 -13.53
CA LEU A 112 22.00 0.13 -14.57
C LEU A 112 23.20 0.89 -14.00
N LEU A 113 22.98 1.85 -13.09
CA LEU A 113 24.05 2.60 -12.42
C LEU A 113 25.01 1.68 -11.68
N PHE A 114 24.47 0.81 -10.79
CA PHE A 114 25.29 -0.13 -10.02
C PHE A 114 26.02 -1.16 -10.90
N ALA A 115 25.44 -1.55 -12.03
CA ALA A 115 26.10 -2.43 -12.98
C ALA A 115 27.24 -1.75 -13.75
N ARG A 116 27.21 -0.42 -13.92
CA ARG A 116 28.19 0.31 -14.75
C ARG A 116 29.32 0.96 -13.96
N ILE A 117 29.02 1.51 -12.78
CA ILE A 117 29.99 2.21 -11.94
C ILE A 117 30.11 1.61 -10.53
N GLY A 118 29.47 0.49 -10.27
CA GLY A 118 29.53 -0.17 -8.97
C GLY A 118 30.87 -0.84 -8.70
N HIS A 119 31.38 -0.70 -7.48
CA HIS A 119 32.60 -1.32 -6.97
C HIS A 119 32.24 -2.60 -6.21
N PRO A 120 32.56 -3.79 -6.74
CA PRO A 120 32.25 -5.04 -6.08
C PRO A 120 33.23 -5.32 -4.93
N HIS A 121 32.69 -5.83 -3.83
CA HIS A 121 33.44 -6.25 -2.65
C HIS A 121 33.19 -7.73 -2.37
N CYS A 122 34.12 -8.38 -1.66
CA CYS A 122 33.90 -9.74 -1.17
C CYS A 122 32.83 -9.73 -0.05
N PRO A 123 31.75 -10.52 -0.15
CA PRO A 123 30.71 -10.58 0.87
C PRO A 123 31.20 -11.05 2.25
N GLU A 124 32.31 -11.81 2.29
CA GLU A 124 32.88 -12.36 3.52
C GLU A 124 34.00 -11.51 4.11
N HIS A 125 34.86 -10.93 3.23
CA HIS A 125 36.07 -10.22 3.67
C HIS A 125 35.95 -8.68 3.55
N GLY A 126 34.92 -8.16 2.86
CA GLY A 126 34.74 -6.71 2.64
C GLY A 126 35.80 -6.06 1.76
N VAL A 127 36.74 -6.83 1.20
CA VAL A 127 37.81 -6.30 0.33
C VAL A 127 37.25 -6.03 -1.05
N GLU A 128 37.61 -4.88 -1.66
CA GLU A 128 37.25 -4.55 -3.02
C GLU A 128 37.82 -5.55 -4.01
N ILE A 129 36.98 -6.00 -4.94
CA ILE A 129 37.33 -6.98 -5.96
C ILE A 129 37.53 -6.22 -7.27
N THR A 130 38.78 -6.19 -7.77
CA THR A 130 39.12 -5.56 -9.04
C THR A 130 39.51 -6.61 -10.08
N SER A 131 39.14 -6.40 -11.33
CA SER A 131 39.73 -7.13 -12.46
C SER A 131 41.02 -6.48 -12.83
N GLN A 132 42.06 -7.29 -13.05
CA GLN A 132 43.38 -6.80 -13.45
C GLN A 132 43.67 -7.20 -14.93
N THR A 133 44.19 -6.28 -15.70
CA THR A 133 44.65 -6.61 -17.04
C THR A 133 46.01 -7.34 -16.99
N ILE A 134 46.32 -8.11 -18.03
CA ILE A 134 47.60 -8.83 -18.13
C ILE A 134 48.77 -7.85 -17.97
N GLU A 135 48.68 -6.67 -18.58
CA GLU A 135 49.69 -5.61 -18.45
C GLU A 135 49.90 -5.16 -17.00
N GLN A 136 48.81 -4.92 -16.27
CA GLN A 136 48.87 -4.56 -14.83
C GLN A 136 49.51 -5.66 -13.98
N MET A 137 49.16 -6.94 -14.26
CA MET A 137 49.78 -8.06 -13.61
C MET A 137 51.28 -8.13 -13.88
N VAL A 138 51.68 -7.98 -15.14
CA VAL A 138 53.08 -7.93 -15.55
C VAL A 138 53.82 -6.81 -14.84
N ASP A 139 53.30 -5.58 -14.91
CA ASP A 139 53.94 -4.43 -14.29
C ASP A 139 54.08 -4.59 -12.75
N ARG A 140 53.09 -5.19 -12.09
CA ARG A 140 53.18 -5.48 -10.65
C ARG A 140 54.25 -6.50 -10.33
N ILE A 141 54.37 -7.55 -11.12
CA ILE A 141 55.39 -8.61 -10.97
C ILE A 141 56.78 -8.03 -11.29
N MET A 142 56.90 -7.16 -12.26
CA MET A 142 58.17 -6.53 -12.63
C MET A 142 58.71 -5.49 -11.65
N GLN A 143 57.91 -5.12 -10.59
CA GLN A 143 58.38 -4.27 -9.51
C GLN A 143 59.32 -4.99 -8.54
N TYR A 144 59.40 -6.33 -8.59
CA TYR A 144 60.32 -7.10 -7.78
C TYR A 144 61.78 -6.94 -8.28
N PRO A 145 62.77 -7.04 -7.35
CA PRO A 145 64.16 -6.88 -7.70
C PRO A 145 64.63 -7.87 -8.79
N GLU A 146 65.58 -7.43 -9.62
CA GLU A 146 66.22 -8.33 -10.59
C GLU A 146 66.79 -9.60 -9.89
N LYS A 147 66.73 -10.71 -10.63
CA LYS A 147 67.13 -12.07 -10.18
C LYS A 147 66.13 -12.73 -9.21
N THR A 148 65.01 -12.11 -8.88
CA THR A 148 63.95 -12.77 -8.13
C THR A 148 63.39 -13.95 -8.92
N ARG A 149 63.31 -15.11 -8.28
CA ARG A 149 62.77 -16.34 -8.89
C ARG A 149 61.30 -16.48 -8.56
N LEU A 150 60.51 -16.71 -9.59
CA LEU A 150 59.05 -16.86 -9.42
C LEU A 150 58.50 -18.02 -10.23
N GLN A 151 57.37 -18.56 -9.80
CA GLN A 151 56.60 -19.59 -10.51
C GLN A 151 55.24 -19.05 -10.85
N ILE A 152 54.82 -19.22 -12.11
CA ILE A 152 53.49 -18.87 -12.60
C ILE A 152 52.64 -20.14 -12.46
N LEU A 153 51.57 -20.06 -11.64
CA LEU A 153 50.72 -21.16 -11.30
C LEU A 153 49.27 -20.89 -11.74
N ALA A 154 48.64 -21.89 -12.35
CA ALA A 154 47.20 -21.83 -12.71
C ALA A 154 46.42 -22.68 -11.73
N PRO A 155 45.61 -22.11 -10.83
CA PRO A 155 44.76 -22.87 -9.89
C PRO A 155 43.55 -23.46 -10.66
N VAL A 156 43.64 -24.77 -10.98
CA VAL A 156 42.58 -25.50 -11.72
C VAL A 156 41.54 -26.17 -10.81
N ILE A 157 41.94 -26.56 -9.61
CA ILE A 157 41.04 -27.08 -8.56
C ILE A 157 41.34 -26.38 -7.23
N SER A 158 40.33 -25.84 -6.60
CA SER A 158 40.42 -25.21 -5.27
C SER A 158 39.42 -25.86 -4.31
N GLY A 159 39.90 -26.61 -3.33
CA GLY A 159 39.12 -27.18 -2.24
C GLY A 159 38.00 -28.16 -2.65
N ARG A 160 38.15 -28.87 -3.78
CA ARG A 160 37.15 -29.86 -4.26
C ARG A 160 37.56 -31.29 -3.91
N LYS A 161 36.57 -32.13 -3.58
CA LYS A 161 36.76 -33.56 -3.36
C LYS A 161 36.86 -34.30 -4.69
N GLY A 162 37.71 -35.32 -4.76
CA GLY A 162 37.86 -36.20 -5.93
C GLY A 162 39.28 -36.70 -6.13
N GLU A 163 39.45 -37.75 -6.93
CA GLU A 163 40.75 -38.31 -7.30
C GLU A 163 41.43 -37.54 -8.45
N HIS A 164 40.71 -36.79 -9.23
CA HIS A 164 41.13 -35.91 -10.32
C HIS A 164 42.07 -36.54 -11.39
N LYS A 165 42.06 -37.90 -11.55
CA LYS A 165 42.94 -38.65 -12.50
C LYS A 165 42.81 -38.18 -13.96
N SER A 166 41.55 -37.90 -14.40
CA SER A 166 41.30 -37.41 -15.76
C SER A 166 41.94 -36.02 -16.01
N LEU A 167 41.90 -35.16 -14.99
CA LEU A 167 42.49 -33.81 -15.05
C LEU A 167 43.99 -33.86 -15.21
N PHE A 168 44.69 -34.71 -14.43
CA PHE A 168 46.16 -34.90 -14.56
C PHE A 168 46.54 -35.42 -15.95
N ALA A 169 45.77 -36.35 -16.51
CA ALA A 169 46.00 -36.87 -17.86
C ALA A 169 45.78 -35.77 -18.93
N GLU A 170 44.82 -34.91 -18.73
CA GLU A 170 44.57 -33.77 -19.66
C GLU A 170 45.70 -32.73 -19.61
N ILE A 171 46.13 -32.34 -18.40
CA ILE A 171 47.19 -31.39 -18.16
C ILE A 171 48.50 -31.90 -18.77
N SER A 172 48.79 -33.20 -18.58
CA SER A 172 49.96 -33.85 -19.17
C SER A 172 49.91 -33.88 -20.72
N LYS A 173 48.75 -34.12 -21.35
CA LYS A 173 48.57 -34.06 -22.80
C LYS A 173 48.76 -32.66 -23.36
N GLN A 174 48.49 -31.61 -22.57
CA GLN A 174 48.77 -30.21 -22.97
C GLN A 174 50.23 -29.82 -22.84
N GLY A 175 51.12 -30.75 -22.40
CA GLY A 175 52.56 -30.56 -22.35
C GLY A 175 53.11 -29.97 -21.06
N PHE A 176 52.27 -29.83 -20.01
CA PHE A 176 52.76 -29.40 -18.70
C PHE A 176 53.40 -30.59 -17.95
N VAL A 177 54.48 -30.31 -17.22
CA VAL A 177 55.28 -31.34 -16.56
C VAL A 177 55.05 -31.41 -15.07
N ARG A 178 54.63 -30.31 -14.45
CA ARG A 178 54.53 -30.20 -12.97
C ARG A 178 53.22 -29.59 -12.51
N VAL A 179 52.76 -30.07 -11.35
CA VAL A 179 51.60 -29.51 -10.63
C VAL A 179 51.99 -29.31 -9.17
N ARG A 180 51.36 -28.38 -8.48
CA ARG A 180 51.41 -28.23 -7.06
C ARG A 180 50.09 -28.78 -6.49
N VAL A 181 50.17 -29.81 -5.68
CA VAL A 181 49.01 -30.48 -5.08
C VAL A 181 49.04 -30.27 -3.57
N ASN A 182 48.04 -29.61 -3.01
CA ASN A 182 47.94 -29.29 -1.58
C ASN A 182 49.21 -28.57 -1.04
N GLY A 183 49.85 -27.75 -1.85
CA GLY A 183 51.07 -26.98 -1.52
C GLY A 183 52.38 -27.71 -1.87
N GLU A 184 52.35 -29.00 -2.23
CA GLU A 184 53.55 -29.80 -2.60
C GLU A 184 53.72 -29.90 -4.11
N LEU A 185 54.92 -29.61 -4.63
CA LEU A 185 55.27 -29.80 -6.04
C LEU A 185 55.39 -31.28 -6.38
N ARG A 186 54.66 -31.72 -7.41
CA ARG A 186 54.64 -33.09 -7.93
C ARG A 186 54.93 -33.09 -9.42
N ASP A 187 55.66 -34.08 -9.92
CA ASP A 187 55.86 -34.29 -11.32
C ASP A 187 54.72 -35.13 -11.92
N LEU A 188 54.18 -34.70 -13.10
CA LEU A 188 53.08 -35.43 -13.75
C LEU A 188 53.52 -36.76 -14.38
N SER A 189 54.80 -37.05 -14.44
CA SER A 189 55.35 -38.37 -14.84
C SER A 189 55.18 -39.42 -13.71
N GLU A 190 54.98 -38.98 -12.45
CA GLU A 190 54.69 -39.82 -11.32
C GLU A 190 53.19 -40.11 -11.19
N SER A 191 52.81 -41.26 -10.61
CA SER A 191 51.44 -41.60 -10.31
C SER A 191 50.97 -40.77 -9.12
N ILE A 192 50.14 -39.77 -9.35
CA ILE A 192 49.55 -38.92 -8.29
C ILE A 192 48.24 -39.57 -7.85
N GLU A 193 48.23 -40.15 -6.66
CA GLU A 193 47.03 -40.73 -6.04
C GLU A 193 46.45 -39.76 -5.00
N LEU A 194 45.15 -39.38 -5.15
CA LEU A 194 44.44 -38.52 -4.23
C LEU A 194 43.26 -39.23 -3.58
N GLU A 195 43.03 -38.93 -2.32
CA GLU A 195 41.88 -39.49 -1.57
C GLU A 195 40.56 -38.90 -2.02
N LYS A 196 39.66 -39.74 -2.52
CA LYS A 196 38.35 -39.36 -3.08
C LYS A 196 37.49 -38.48 -2.13
N ASN A 197 37.62 -38.64 -0.83
CA ASN A 197 36.77 -37.97 0.16
C ASN A 197 37.40 -36.71 0.78
N LYS A 198 38.68 -36.44 0.51
CA LYS A 198 39.36 -35.21 0.97
C LYS A 198 39.25 -34.08 -0.05
N LYS A 199 39.30 -32.85 0.45
CA LYS A 199 39.36 -31.64 -0.41
C LYS A 199 40.79 -31.45 -0.88
N HIS A 200 40.96 -31.23 -2.18
CA HIS A 200 42.27 -31.02 -2.79
C HIS A 200 42.32 -29.66 -3.49
N THR A 201 43.51 -29.08 -3.49
CA THR A 201 43.86 -27.90 -4.29
C THR A 201 44.94 -28.32 -5.27
N ILE A 202 44.70 -28.04 -6.57
CA ILE A 202 45.63 -28.44 -7.65
C ILE A 202 45.91 -27.21 -8.48
N GLU A 203 47.17 -26.85 -8.61
CA GLU A 203 47.68 -25.71 -9.37
C GLU A 203 48.72 -26.21 -10.39
N VAL A 204 48.56 -25.82 -11.65
CA VAL A 204 49.45 -26.20 -12.71
C VAL A 204 50.63 -25.23 -12.76
N VAL A 205 51.86 -25.71 -12.75
CA VAL A 205 53.05 -24.86 -12.96
C VAL A 205 53.20 -24.57 -14.45
N VAL A 206 52.78 -23.35 -14.82
CA VAL A 206 52.82 -22.91 -16.23
C VAL A 206 54.24 -22.52 -16.66
N ASP A 207 54.92 -21.73 -15.84
CA ASP A 207 56.29 -21.31 -16.13
C ASP A 207 57.11 -21.02 -14.86
N ARG A 208 58.43 -21.01 -14.97
CA ARG A 208 59.43 -20.60 -13.97
C ARG A 208 60.29 -19.50 -14.57
N ILE A 209 60.16 -18.30 -14.00
CA ILE A 209 60.80 -17.10 -14.55
C ILE A 209 61.71 -16.49 -13.48
N VAL A 210 62.79 -15.89 -13.98
CA VAL A 210 63.68 -15.02 -13.17
C VAL A 210 63.46 -13.58 -13.69
N VAL A 211 63.11 -12.66 -12.79
CA VAL A 211 62.85 -11.27 -13.11
C VAL A 211 64.09 -10.64 -13.75
N LYS A 212 63.95 -10.19 -14.98
CA LYS A 212 64.89 -9.43 -15.81
C LYS A 212 64.11 -8.54 -16.76
N GLU A 213 64.73 -7.50 -17.29
CA GLU A 213 64.09 -6.53 -18.19
C GLU A 213 63.55 -7.13 -19.51
N ASP A 214 64.18 -8.18 -20.01
CA ASP A 214 63.90 -8.85 -21.29
C ASP A 214 62.79 -9.92 -21.21
N VAL A 215 62.27 -10.23 -20.01
CA VAL A 215 61.27 -11.30 -19.83
C VAL A 215 59.82 -10.85 -19.88
N LYS A 216 59.53 -9.58 -20.12
CA LYS A 216 58.14 -9.04 -20.09
C LYS A 216 57.18 -9.78 -21.05
N SER A 217 57.63 -10.02 -22.30
CA SER A 217 56.79 -10.73 -23.28
C SER A 217 56.50 -12.15 -22.87
N ARG A 218 57.54 -12.92 -22.43
CA ARG A 218 57.36 -14.28 -21.94
C ARG A 218 56.49 -14.36 -20.70
N LEU A 219 56.62 -13.39 -19.79
CA LEU A 219 55.78 -13.29 -18.59
C LEU A 219 54.32 -13.05 -18.99
N ALA A 220 54.03 -12.17 -19.95
CA ALA A 220 52.69 -11.92 -20.46
C ALA A 220 52.03 -13.19 -21.05
N ASP A 221 52.79 -13.91 -21.91
CA ASP A 221 52.36 -15.18 -22.53
C ASP A 221 52.08 -16.26 -21.49
N SER A 222 52.90 -16.36 -20.45
CA SER A 222 52.75 -17.33 -19.37
C SER A 222 51.54 -16.97 -18.50
N ILE A 223 51.30 -15.68 -18.23
CA ILE A 223 50.11 -15.20 -17.52
C ILE A 223 48.85 -15.49 -18.33
N GLU A 224 48.85 -15.20 -19.62
CA GLU A 224 47.72 -15.46 -20.52
C GLU A 224 47.34 -16.95 -20.51
N THR A 225 48.35 -17.81 -20.59
CA THR A 225 48.18 -19.26 -20.54
C THR A 225 47.60 -19.71 -19.21
N ALA A 226 48.13 -19.20 -18.10
CA ALA A 226 47.63 -19.51 -16.74
C ALA A 226 46.17 -19.06 -16.54
N LEU A 227 45.81 -17.87 -16.99
CA LEU A 227 44.45 -17.34 -16.90
C LEU A 227 43.47 -18.17 -17.74
N LYS A 228 43.84 -18.62 -18.94
CA LYS A 228 43.01 -19.49 -19.79
C LYS A 228 42.76 -20.85 -19.12
N MET A 229 43.74 -21.43 -18.51
CA MET A 229 43.61 -22.74 -17.83
C MET A 229 42.82 -22.69 -16.57
N SER A 230 42.93 -21.63 -15.78
CA SER A 230 42.30 -21.46 -14.46
C SER A 230 40.94 -20.82 -14.50
N GLY A 231 40.44 -20.40 -15.68
CA GLY A 231 39.22 -19.60 -15.80
C GLY A 231 39.37 -18.19 -15.23
N GLY A 232 40.54 -17.57 -15.43
CA GLY A 232 40.82 -16.17 -15.09
C GLY A 232 41.54 -15.94 -13.76
N GLN A 233 42.04 -16.95 -13.12
CA GLN A 233 42.82 -16.85 -11.85
C GLN A 233 44.30 -17.11 -12.11
N LEU A 234 45.16 -16.38 -11.41
CA LEU A 234 46.61 -16.53 -11.49
C LEU A 234 47.20 -16.46 -10.10
N LEU A 235 48.11 -17.40 -9.82
CA LEU A 235 48.93 -17.41 -8.62
C LEU A 235 50.41 -17.29 -9.03
N VAL A 236 51.10 -16.35 -8.42
CA VAL A 236 52.55 -16.16 -8.62
C VAL A 236 53.23 -16.43 -7.28
N ASP A 237 53.97 -17.52 -7.23
CA ASP A 237 54.77 -17.93 -6.06
C ASP A 237 56.19 -17.34 -6.20
N ILE A 238 56.53 -16.40 -5.30
CA ILE A 238 57.85 -15.77 -5.24
C ILE A 238 58.69 -16.62 -4.27
N ILE A 239 59.59 -17.43 -4.84
CA ILE A 239 60.37 -18.43 -4.10
C ILE A 239 61.11 -17.78 -2.93
N GLY A 240 60.70 -18.21 -1.71
CA GLY A 240 61.31 -17.73 -0.43
C GLY A 240 60.70 -16.46 0.11
N GLN A 241 59.59 -15.94 -0.47
CA GLN A 241 58.89 -14.75 -0.03
C GLN A 241 57.39 -15.05 0.09
N GLU A 242 56.54 -14.27 -0.61
CA GLU A 242 55.09 -14.30 -0.57
C GLU A 242 54.50 -14.89 -1.86
N GLU A 243 53.24 -15.30 -1.79
CA GLU A 243 52.42 -15.67 -2.93
C GLU A 243 51.55 -14.48 -3.32
N LEU A 244 51.60 -14.06 -4.61
CA LEU A 244 50.72 -13.06 -5.18
C LEU A 244 49.57 -13.73 -5.92
N ARG A 245 48.34 -13.27 -5.65
CA ARG A 245 47.14 -13.72 -6.35
C ARG A 245 46.59 -12.62 -7.22
N PHE A 246 46.37 -12.94 -8.48
CA PHE A 246 45.78 -12.03 -9.47
C PHE A 246 44.55 -12.68 -10.10
N SER A 247 43.67 -11.87 -10.61
CA SER A 247 42.50 -12.33 -11.35
C SER A 247 42.18 -11.39 -12.50
N SER A 248 41.92 -11.95 -13.67
CA SER A 248 41.33 -11.22 -14.79
C SER A 248 39.82 -11.06 -14.63
N ASN A 249 39.20 -11.82 -13.77
CA ASN A 249 37.79 -11.69 -13.36
C ASN A 249 37.71 -10.95 -12.01
N PHE A 250 36.55 -10.43 -11.68
CA PHE A 250 36.30 -9.87 -10.35
C PHE A 250 36.35 -10.97 -9.30
N ALA A 251 37.50 -11.19 -8.66
CA ALA A 251 37.71 -12.24 -7.67
C ALA A 251 38.39 -11.71 -6.40
N CYS A 252 37.98 -12.26 -5.24
CA CYS A 252 38.57 -11.94 -3.95
C CYS A 252 39.95 -12.59 -3.80
N PRO A 253 41.00 -11.85 -3.46
CA PRO A 253 42.36 -12.40 -3.31
C PRO A 253 42.48 -13.36 -2.11
N ILE A 254 41.54 -13.30 -1.14
CA ILE A 254 41.62 -14.11 0.10
C ILE A 254 40.89 -15.44 -0.08
N CYS A 255 39.62 -15.44 -0.51
CA CYS A 255 38.81 -16.69 -0.56
C CYS A 255 38.52 -17.19 -1.98
N GLY A 256 38.91 -16.44 -3.02
CA GLY A 256 38.67 -16.84 -4.41
C GLY A 256 37.21 -16.62 -4.87
N PHE A 257 36.36 -16.01 -4.04
CA PHE A 257 35.02 -15.63 -4.45
C PHE A 257 35.09 -14.72 -5.68
N SER A 258 34.38 -15.06 -6.74
CA SER A 258 34.40 -14.31 -7.99
C SER A 258 33.00 -13.91 -8.47
N ILE A 259 32.91 -12.76 -9.09
CA ILE A 259 31.73 -12.26 -9.80
C ILE A 259 32.05 -12.33 -11.30
N GLU A 260 31.28 -13.10 -12.07
CA GLU A 260 31.52 -13.28 -13.50
C GLU A 260 31.33 -11.98 -14.29
N GLU A 261 30.23 -11.26 -14.03
CA GLU A 261 29.88 -10.02 -14.69
C GLU A 261 28.96 -9.17 -13.82
N LEU A 262 29.18 -7.84 -13.77
CA LEU A 262 28.26 -6.90 -13.16
C LEU A 262 27.14 -6.56 -14.15
N ALA A 263 26.09 -7.35 -14.17
CA ALA A 263 24.94 -7.17 -15.05
C ALA A 263 23.73 -6.58 -14.27
N PRO A 264 22.86 -5.75 -14.88
CA PRO A 264 21.69 -5.17 -14.22
C PRO A 264 20.75 -6.22 -13.60
N ARG A 265 20.70 -7.45 -14.14
CA ARG A 265 19.90 -8.57 -13.60
C ARG A 265 20.33 -9.00 -12.19
N MET A 266 21.60 -8.80 -11.80
CA MET A 266 22.11 -9.09 -10.45
C MET A 266 21.49 -8.20 -9.38
N PHE A 267 21.05 -7.02 -9.74
CA PHE A 267 20.45 -6.04 -8.83
C PHE A 267 18.91 -6.08 -8.84
N SER A 268 18.30 -7.05 -9.53
CA SER A 268 16.85 -7.22 -9.57
C SER A 268 16.38 -8.25 -8.54
N PHE A 269 15.59 -7.82 -7.57
CA PHE A 269 14.93 -8.72 -6.63
C PHE A 269 13.76 -9.51 -7.27
N ASN A 270 13.37 -9.18 -8.51
CA ASN A 270 12.38 -9.93 -9.30
C ASN A 270 13.03 -10.99 -10.20
N SER A 271 14.36 -11.09 -10.20
CA SER A 271 15.13 -12.04 -10.99
C SER A 271 15.81 -13.06 -10.07
N PRO A 272 15.84 -14.35 -10.40
CA PRO A 272 16.57 -15.38 -9.64
C PRO A 272 18.07 -15.09 -9.49
N PHE A 273 18.64 -14.27 -10.37
CA PHE A 273 20.06 -13.88 -10.33
C PHE A 273 20.37 -12.92 -9.16
N GLY A 274 19.43 -12.02 -8.81
CA GLY A 274 19.64 -11.02 -7.77
C GLY A 274 18.79 -11.22 -6.51
N ALA A 275 17.69 -11.95 -6.60
CA ALA A 275 16.76 -12.16 -5.49
C ALA A 275 17.39 -13.00 -4.36
N CYS A 276 17.13 -12.63 -3.13
CA CYS A 276 17.47 -13.46 -1.97
C CYS A 276 16.79 -14.84 -2.10
N PRO A 277 17.52 -15.96 -2.05
CA PRO A 277 16.97 -17.29 -2.28
C PRO A 277 16.02 -17.76 -1.18
N GLU A 278 16.11 -17.17 0.02
CA GLU A 278 15.28 -17.53 1.18
C GLU A 278 13.88 -16.92 1.13
N CYS A 279 13.71 -15.73 0.56
CA CYS A 279 12.42 -15.02 0.45
C CYS A 279 12.01 -14.70 -0.98
N ASP A 280 12.70 -15.23 -1.98
CA ASP A 280 12.44 -14.98 -3.41
C ASP A 280 12.27 -13.50 -3.76
N GLY A 281 13.08 -12.64 -3.12
CA GLY A 281 13.07 -11.20 -3.33
C GLY A 281 11.94 -10.44 -2.63
N LEU A 282 11.13 -11.07 -1.78
CA LEU A 282 10.04 -10.42 -1.05
C LEU A 282 10.55 -9.55 0.12
N GLY A 283 11.71 -9.88 0.68
CA GLY A 283 12.29 -9.19 1.84
C GLY A 283 11.67 -9.60 3.18
N ALA A 284 10.50 -10.22 3.16
CA ALA A 284 9.78 -10.69 4.34
C ALA A 284 9.25 -12.11 4.11
N LYS A 285 8.95 -12.80 5.19
CA LYS A 285 8.25 -14.08 5.19
C LYS A 285 7.00 -13.97 6.04
N MET A 286 5.90 -14.55 5.56
CA MET A 286 4.73 -14.77 6.38
C MET A 286 5.03 -15.94 7.32
N VAL A 287 5.02 -15.68 8.61
CA VAL A 287 5.26 -16.67 9.68
C VAL A 287 4.15 -16.56 10.70
N ILE A 288 3.87 -17.67 11.39
CA ILE A 288 2.94 -17.65 12.52
C ILE A 288 3.48 -16.70 13.59
N ASP A 289 2.67 -15.73 14.00
CA ASP A 289 3.04 -14.76 15.03
C ASP A 289 2.50 -15.18 16.41
N PRO A 290 3.38 -15.46 17.39
CA PRO A 290 2.94 -15.81 18.74
C PRO A 290 2.02 -14.79 19.40
N GLU A 291 2.17 -13.50 19.11
CA GLU A 291 1.30 -12.46 19.66
C GLU A 291 -0.13 -12.51 19.09
N LEU A 292 -0.29 -12.94 17.83
CA LEU A 292 -1.60 -13.17 17.22
C LEU A 292 -2.22 -14.49 17.71
N LEU A 293 -1.40 -15.48 18.12
CA LEU A 293 -1.88 -16.71 18.72
C LEU A 293 -2.43 -16.49 20.14
N VAL A 294 -1.87 -15.52 20.88
CA VAL A 294 -2.24 -15.16 22.24
C VAL A 294 -2.64 -13.67 22.30
N PRO A 295 -3.78 -13.29 21.73
CA PRO A 295 -4.19 -11.88 21.65
C PRO A 295 -4.52 -11.28 23.02
N ASP A 296 -4.92 -12.09 24.00
CA ASP A 296 -5.17 -11.68 25.39
C ASP A 296 -4.33 -12.53 26.35
N ASN A 297 -3.20 -11.97 26.77
CA ASN A 297 -2.26 -12.63 27.69
C ASN A 297 -2.74 -12.71 29.15
N ARG A 298 -3.88 -12.09 29.48
CA ARG A 298 -4.55 -12.21 30.79
C ARG A 298 -5.36 -13.50 30.91
N LYS A 299 -5.65 -14.17 29.80
CA LYS A 299 -6.30 -15.47 29.82
C LYS A 299 -5.33 -16.57 30.23
N SER A 300 -5.85 -17.58 30.89
CA SER A 300 -5.15 -18.83 31.20
C SER A 300 -5.24 -19.82 30.01
N ILE A 301 -4.43 -20.89 30.05
CA ILE A 301 -4.51 -21.99 29.08
C ILE A 301 -5.93 -22.58 29.05
N GLU A 302 -6.53 -22.87 30.22
CA GLU A 302 -7.92 -23.34 30.34
C GLU A 302 -8.92 -22.30 29.88
N GLY A 303 -8.63 -21.01 30.07
CA GLY A 303 -9.44 -19.88 29.59
C GLY A 303 -9.34 -19.62 28.09
N GLY A 304 -8.61 -20.50 27.35
CA GLY A 304 -8.50 -20.42 25.90
C GLY A 304 -7.55 -19.32 25.40
N ALA A 305 -6.42 -19.10 26.08
CA ALA A 305 -5.41 -18.12 25.68
C ALA A 305 -4.88 -18.33 24.25
N PHE A 306 -4.72 -19.60 23.83
CA PHE A 306 -4.23 -19.98 22.49
C PHE A 306 -5.41 -20.09 21.51
N GLU A 307 -5.76 -18.99 20.90
CA GLU A 307 -7.02 -18.84 20.16
C GLU A 307 -7.14 -19.75 18.93
N ALA A 308 -6.01 -20.05 18.26
CA ALA A 308 -5.99 -20.97 17.12
C ALA A 308 -6.47 -22.38 17.47
N TRP A 309 -6.38 -22.78 18.74
CA TRP A 309 -6.80 -24.09 19.24
C TRP A 309 -8.05 -24.02 20.15
N ALA A 310 -8.30 -22.88 20.79
CA ALA A 310 -9.49 -22.66 21.61
C ALA A 310 -10.78 -22.56 20.77
N GLY A 311 -10.72 -21.99 19.57
CA GLY A 311 -11.84 -21.85 18.63
C GLY A 311 -12.15 -23.10 17.80
N SER A 312 -11.46 -24.21 18.03
CA SER A 312 -11.69 -25.47 17.33
C SER A 312 -13.04 -26.09 17.73
N THR A 313 -13.82 -26.56 16.74
CA THR A 313 -15.04 -27.36 16.98
C THR A 313 -14.76 -28.73 17.60
N SER A 314 -13.48 -29.14 17.70
CA SER A 314 -13.02 -30.39 18.27
C SER A 314 -12.32 -30.15 19.62
N ASN A 315 -12.67 -30.92 20.62
CA ASN A 315 -12.02 -30.93 21.94
C ASN A 315 -10.59 -31.52 21.93
N TYR A 316 -10.07 -31.90 20.74
CA TYR A 316 -8.76 -32.53 20.59
C TYR A 316 -7.60 -31.63 21.03
N TYR A 317 -7.53 -30.41 20.49
CA TYR A 317 -6.43 -29.50 20.76
C TYR A 317 -6.39 -28.95 22.21
N PRO A 318 -7.52 -28.57 22.83
CA PRO A 318 -7.53 -28.21 24.25
C PRO A 318 -7.04 -29.36 25.15
N GLN A 319 -7.46 -30.61 24.90
CA GLN A 319 -6.99 -31.77 25.66
C GLN A 319 -5.50 -32.08 25.41
N TYR A 320 -5.02 -31.78 24.20
CA TYR A 320 -3.61 -31.94 23.89
C TYR A 320 -2.75 -30.94 24.67
N LEU A 321 -3.14 -29.66 24.72
CA LEU A 321 -2.49 -28.64 25.56
C LEU A 321 -2.50 -29.02 27.04
N LYS A 322 -3.63 -29.51 27.52
CA LYS A 322 -3.76 -29.96 28.90
C LYS A 322 -2.75 -31.09 29.24
N SER A 323 -2.62 -32.10 28.39
CA SER A 323 -1.66 -33.17 28.56
C SER A 323 -0.18 -32.71 28.53
N VAL A 324 0.13 -31.71 27.69
CA VAL A 324 1.45 -31.07 27.66
C VAL A 324 1.71 -30.31 28.97
N ALA A 325 0.76 -29.48 29.40
CA ALA A 325 0.87 -28.69 30.62
C ALA A 325 1.04 -29.55 31.86
N GLU A 326 0.28 -30.67 31.99
CA GLU A 326 0.41 -31.62 33.07
C GLU A 326 1.80 -32.31 33.08
N HIS A 327 2.31 -32.72 31.91
CA HIS A 327 3.61 -33.39 31.80
C HIS A 327 4.79 -32.49 32.21
N TYR A 328 4.72 -31.16 31.88
CA TYR A 328 5.79 -30.19 32.18
C TYR A 328 5.53 -29.33 33.40
N ASN A 329 4.52 -29.66 34.21
CA ASN A 329 4.09 -28.90 35.38
C ASN A 329 3.87 -27.39 35.05
N ILE A 330 3.22 -27.12 33.92
CA ILE A 330 2.84 -25.75 33.52
C ILE A 330 1.47 -25.45 34.14
N PRO A 331 1.33 -24.37 34.93
CA PRO A 331 0.04 -24.02 35.52
C PRO A 331 -0.96 -23.62 34.40
N GLN A 332 -2.19 -24.16 34.49
CA GLN A 332 -3.20 -24.02 33.43
C GLN A 332 -4.24 -22.95 33.74
N ASP A 333 -4.37 -22.58 35.01
CA ASP A 333 -5.36 -21.67 35.59
C ASP A 333 -4.84 -20.21 35.72
N VAL A 334 -3.55 -19.98 35.61
CA VAL A 334 -2.95 -18.64 35.70
C VAL A 334 -2.88 -17.96 34.32
N PRO A 335 -2.88 -16.61 34.27
CA PRO A 335 -2.65 -15.88 33.03
C PRO A 335 -1.37 -16.31 32.33
N VAL A 336 -1.41 -16.44 31.00
CA VAL A 336 -0.18 -16.83 30.24
C VAL A 336 0.94 -15.78 30.33
N SER A 337 0.62 -14.54 30.72
CA SER A 337 1.61 -13.49 31.05
C SER A 337 2.47 -13.82 32.28
N GLU A 338 2.04 -14.71 33.13
CA GLU A 338 2.78 -15.17 34.32
C GLU A 338 3.64 -16.42 34.07
N LEU A 339 3.47 -17.06 32.91
CA LEU A 339 4.28 -18.21 32.52
C LEU A 339 5.72 -17.78 32.23
N THR A 340 6.66 -18.63 32.56
CA THR A 340 8.07 -18.39 32.21
C THR A 340 8.29 -18.52 30.70
N LYS A 341 9.34 -17.90 30.18
CA LYS A 341 9.68 -17.99 28.77
C LYS A 341 9.89 -19.44 28.30
N ASP A 342 10.54 -20.28 29.13
CA ASP A 342 10.73 -21.71 28.81
C ASP A 342 9.41 -22.46 28.69
N GLN A 343 8.43 -22.17 29.57
CA GLN A 343 7.09 -22.75 29.51
C GLN A 343 6.36 -22.34 28.23
N MET A 344 6.41 -21.03 27.89
CA MET A 344 5.82 -20.52 26.64
C MET A 344 6.49 -21.10 25.40
N ASP A 345 7.81 -21.18 25.39
CA ASP A 345 8.56 -21.73 24.25
C ASP A 345 8.21 -23.22 24.02
N LYS A 346 8.04 -24.03 25.09
CA LYS A 346 7.57 -25.41 24.99
C LYS A 346 6.17 -25.52 24.37
N LEU A 347 5.23 -24.66 24.76
CA LEU A 347 3.88 -24.64 24.19
C LEU A 347 3.87 -24.18 22.73
N LEU A 348 4.63 -23.15 22.42
CA LEU A 348 4.66 -22.56 21.07
C LEU A 348 5.47 -23.40 20.07
N TYR A 349 6.67 -23.86 20.43
CA TYR A 349 7.62 -24.47 19.50
C TYR A 349 7.85 -25.95 19.73
N GLY A 350 7.20 -26.52 20.75
CA GLY A 350 7.26 -27.95 21.02
C GLY A 350 8.40 -28.39 21.95
N THR A 351 8.48 -29.67 22.14
CA THR A 351 9.34 -30.33 23.16
C THR A 351 10.39 -31.24 22.55
N GLY A 352 10.68 -31.05 21.25
CA GLY A 352 11.65 -31.86 20.52
C GLY A 352 11.20 -33.32 20.33
N SER A 353 12.07 -34.29 20.56
CA SER A 353 11.80 -35.72 20.37
C SER A 353 11.13 -36.38 21.57
N GLN A 354 10.93 -35.69 22.67
CA GLN A 354 10.37 -36.26 23.90
C GLN A 354 8.90 -36.64 23.68
N ARG A 355 8.56 -37.89 24.04
CA ARG A 355 7.18 -38.39 24.00
C ARG A 355 6.46 -38.08 25.30
N ILE A 356 5.29 -37.48 25.17
CA ILE A 356 4.36 -37.20 26.29
C ILE A 356 3.18 -38.16 26.25
N LYS A 357 2.59 -38.45 27.40
CA LYS A 357 1.37 -39.23 27.50
C LYS A 357 0.20 -38.27 27.15
N PHE A 358 -0.46 -38.56 26.04
CA PHE A 358 -1.66 -37.82 25.59
C PHE A 358 -2.89 -38.66 25.87
N ARG A 359 -3.85 -38.06 26.58
CA ARG A 359 -5.17 -38.64 26.84
C ARG A 359 -6.22 -37.82 26.08
N TYR A 360 -6.90 -38.50 25.17
CA TYR A 360 -8.00 -37.93 24.40
C TYR A 360 -9.32 -38.59 24.79
N GLU A 361 -10.33 -37.82 25.14
CA GLU A 361 -11.68 -38.26 25.41
C GLU A 361 -12.63 -37.60 24.41
N ASN A 362 -13.39 -38.43 23.68
CA ASN A 362 -14.37 -37.92 22.73
C ASN A 362 -15.66 -37.53 23.42
N ASP A 363 -16.57 -36.86 22.71
CA ASP A 363 -17.86 -36.38 23.21
C ASP A 363 -18.82 -37.53 23.64
N PHE A 364 -18.50 -38.79 23.37
CA PHE A 364 -19.21 -40.02 23.76
C PHE A 364 -18.56 -40.73 24.94
N GLY A 365 -17.56 -40.13 25.61
CA GLY A 365 -16.90 -40.67 26.80
C GLY A 365 -15.87 -41.79 26.51
N HIS A 366 -15.50 -42.08 25.26
CA HIS A 366 -14.44 -43.03 24.95
C HIS A 366 -13.07 -42.34 25.08
N SER A 367 -12.23 -42.84 25.97
CA SER A 367 -10.87 -42.34 26.16
C SER A 367 -9.84 -43.19 25.43
N LYS A 368 -8.87 -42.59 24.80
CA LYS A 368 -7.65 -43.20 24.21
C LYS A 368 -6.41 -42.56 24.81
N GLU A 369 -5.45 -43.37 25.17
CA GLU A 369 -4.13 -42.90 25.59
C GLU A 369 -3.08 -43.29 24.53
N ALA A 370 -2.21 -42.33 24.20
CA ALA A 370 -1.10 -42.55 23.28
C ALA A 370 0.14 -41.78 23.73
N TYR A 371 1.32 -42.29 23.41
CA TYR A 371 2.57 -41.56 23.59
C TYR A 371 2.90 -40.82 22.28
N VAL A 372 2.84 -39.52 22.32
CA VAL A 372 3.04 -38.67 21.15
C VAL A 372 4.13 -37.62 21.38
N THR A 373 4.80 -37.19 20.35
CA THR A 373 5.72 -36.06 20.41
C THR A 373 4.92 -34.79 20.18
N PHE A 374 5.09 -33.78 21.02
CA PHE A 374 4.43 -32.49 20.88
C PHE A 374 5.26 -31.57 19.98
N GLU A 375 4.77 -31.32 18.78
CA GLU A 375 5.47 -30.49 17.79
C GLU A 375 5.42 -28.98 18.09
N GLY A 376 4.52 -28.53 18.97
CA GLY A 376 4.26 -27.12 19.25
C GLY A 376 3.14 -26.54 18.41
N ILE A 377 2.55 -25.44 18.89
CA ILE A 377 1.41 -24.78 18.20
C ILE A 377 1.87 -24.19 16.87
N VAL A 378 2.99 -23.47 16.85
CA VAL A 378 3.55 -22.81 15.66
C VAL A 378 3.90 -23.83 14.56
N PRO A 379 4.73 -24.85 14.80
CA PRO A 379 5.03 -25.85 13.78
C PRO A 379 3.80 -26.64 13.31
N ASN A 380 2.83 -26.91 14.19
CA ASN A 380 1.57 -27.55 13.81
C ASN A 380 0.79 -26.71 12.80
N LEU A 381 0.62 -25.41 13.07
CA LEU A 381 -0.09 -24.53 12.17
C LEU A 381 0.66 -24.34 10.85
N GLU A 382 1.99 -24.20 10.86
CA GLU A 382 2.80 -24.11 9.65
C GLU A 382 2.72 -25.39 8.78
N ARG A 383 2.72 -26.57 9.39
CA ARG A 383 2.54 -27.83 8.68
C ARG A 383 1.12 -27.90 8.07
N ARG A 384 0.10 -27.61 8.87
CA ARG A 384 -1.30 -27.59 8.40
C ARG A 384 -1.52 -26.60 7.26
N TYR A 385 -0.90 -25.43 7.32
CA TYR A 385 -0.97 -24.42 6.26
C TYR A 385 -0.42 -24.95 4.93
N ARG A 386 0.69 -25.72 4.99
CA ARG A 386 1.29 -26.31 3.80
C ARG A 386 0.51 -27.50 3.24
N GLU A 387 -0.09 -28.33 4.11
CA GLU A 387 -0.72 -29.59 3.73
C GLU A 387 -2.22 -29.45 3.40
N THR A 388 -2.89 -28.37 3.84
CA THR A 388 -4.33 -28.24 3.64
C THR A 388 -4.72 -27.94 2.19
N ALA A 389 -5.74 -28.65 1.70
CA ALA A 389 -6.40 -28.33 0.44
C ALA A 389 -7.63 -27.39 0.63
N SER A 390 -8.00 -27.09 1.87
CA SER A 390 -9.17 -26.24 2.19
C SER A 390 -8.79 -24.77 2.28
N ASP A 391 -9.36 -23.94 1.42
CA ASP A 391 -9.14 -22.49 1.44
C ASP A 391 -9.59 -21.86 2.77
N GLY A 392 -10.70 -22.34 3.36
CA GLY A 392 -11.18 -21.84 4.66
C GLY A 392 -10.22 -22.14 5.83
N ILE A 393 -9.54 -23.31 5.82
CA ILE A 393 -8.50 -23.61 6.82
C ILE A 393 -7.26 -22.75 6.59
N ARG A 394 -6.90 -22.53 5.32
CA ARG A 394 -5.77 -21.67 4.95
C ARG A 394 -6.01 -20.23 5.41
N GLU A 395 -7.17 -19.67 5.09
CA GLU A 395 -7.56 -18.32 5.52
C GLU A 395 -7.64 -18.19 7.05
N PHE A 396 -8.12 -19.22 7.74
CA PHE A 396 -8.12 -19.25 9.21
C PHE A 396 -6.70 -19.17 9.79
N ILE A 397 -5.75 -19.93 9.23
CA ILE A 397 -4.35 -19.94 9.70
C ILE A 397 -3.65 -18.64 9.32
N GLU A 398 -3.92 -18.07 8.13
CA GLU A 398 -3.42 -16.75 7.70
C GLU A 398 -3.78 -15.63 8.70
N GLY A 399 -4.92 -15.74 9.38
CA GLY A 399 -5.31 -14.82 10.45
C GLY A 399 -4.35 -14.79 11.65
N PHE A 400 -3.45 -15.77 11.78
CA PHE A 400 -2.40 -15.83 12.82
C PHE A 400 -1.00 -15.59 12.25
N MET A 401 -0.88 -15.23 10.95
CA MET A 401 0.40 -14.97 10.32
C MET A 401 0.71 -13.48 10.29
N GLY A 402 1.97 -13.16 10.56
CA GLY A 402 2.53 -11.82 10.41
C GLY A 402 3.72 -11.80 9.46
N ALA A 403 3.95 -10.68 8.80
CA ALA A 403 5.14 -10.48 7.96
C ALA A 403 6.35 -10.15 8.85
N LYS A 404 7.36 -11.02 8.87
CA LYS A 404 8.64 -10.76 9.54
C LYS A 404 9.76 -10.57 8.51
N PRO A 405 10.72 -9.66 8.75
CA PRO A 405 11.88 -9.51 7.86
C PRO A 405 12.59 -10.85 7.66
N CYS A 406 12.97 -11.13 6.43
CA CYS A 406 13.71 -12.37 6.10
C CYS A 406 15.01 -12.44 6.90
N GLY A 407 15.27 -13.57 7.59
CA GLY A 407 16.45 -13.75 8.42
C GLY A 407 17.79 -13.64 7.66
N THR A 408 17.79 -14.02 6.37
CA THR A 408 18.99 -14.01 5.52
C THR A 408 19.28 -12.62 4.96
N CYS A 409 18.33 -11.96 4.31
CA CYS A 409 18.55 -10.63 3.71
C CYS A 409 18.13 -9.47 4.62
N LYS A 410 17.58 -9.72 5.80
CA LYS A 410 17.14 -8.71 6.77
C LYS A 410 16.24 -7.62 6.16
N GLY A 411 15.38 -8.00 5.22
CA GLY A 411 14.49 -7.08 4.51
C GLY A 411 15.05 -6.49 3.22
N GLN A 412 16.33 -6.68 2.90
CA GLN A 412 17.01 -6.03 1.77
C GLN A 412 16.70 -6.66 0.40
N ARG A 413 15.95 -7.77 0.34
CA ARG A 413 15.42 -8.44 -0.87
C ARG A 413 16.48 -9.07 -1.79
N LEU A 414 17.73 -8.62 -1.79
CA LEU A 414 18.81 -9.04 -2.68
C LEU A 414 19.73 -10.10 -2.05
N LYS A 415 20.49 -10.80 -2.90
CA LYS A 415 21.57 -11.69 -2.51
C LYS A 415 22.71 -10.91 -1.86
N LYS A 416 23.52 -11.60 -1.03
CA LYS A 416 24.71 -11.01 -0.38
C LYS A 416 25.72 -10.48 -1.39
N GLU A 417 25.88 -11.17 -2.52
CA GLU A 417 26.79 -10.82 -3.59
C GLU A 417 26.37 -9.50 -4.27
N SER A 418 25.06 -9.30 -4.50
CA SER A 418 24.52 -8.06 -5.05
C SER A 418 24.64 -6.90 -4.08
N LEU A 419 24.46 -7.17 -2.77
CA LEU A 419 24.60 -6.18 -1.71
C LEU A 419 26.06 -5.79 -1.43
N ALA A 420 27.02 -6.62 -1.83
CA ALA A 420 28.44 -6.34 -1.71
C ALA A 420 28.99 -5.39 -2.81
N VAL A 421 28.13 -4.98 -3.76
CA VAL A 421 28.49 -3.96 -4.75
C VAL A 421 28.06 -2.59 -4.24
N THR A 422 28.97 -1.61 -4.27
CA THR A 422 28.73 -0.28 -3.72
C THR A 422 29.00 0.83 -4.74
N VAL A 423 28.30 1.94 -4.61
CA VAL A 423 28.59 3.21 -5.27
C VAL A 423 28.85 4.22 -4.17
N GLN A 424 30.02 4.83 -4.16
CA GLN A 424 30.49 5.70 -3.07
C GLN A 424 30.34 5.04 -1.66
N GLY A 425 30.68 3.74 -1.57
CA GLY A 425 30.62 2.99 -0.32
C GLY A 425 29.22 2.56 0.12
N GLN A 426 28.17 2.92 -0.61
CA GLN A 426 26.80 2.58 -0.31
C GLN A 426 26.25 1.52 -1.26
N ASN A 427 25.55 0.51 -0.71
CA ASN A 427 24.92 -0.53 -1.52
C ASN A 427 23.51 -0.13 -1.98
N MET A 428 22.96 -0.89 -2.91
CA MET A 428 21.65 -0.61 -3.50
C MET A 428 20.49 -0.65 -2.49
N ALA A 429 20.57 -1.52 -1.47
CA ALA A 429 19.54 -1.60 -0.43
C ALA A 429 19.53 -0.35 0.44
N TYR A 430 20.70 0.20 0.79
CA TYR A 430 20.81 1.46 1.49
C TYR A 430 20.20 2.60 0.66
N VAL A 431 20.62 2.75 -0.60
CA VAL A 431 20.11 3.82 -1.48
C VAL A 431 18.59 3.76 -1.64
N THR A 432 18.02 2.55 -1.79
CA THR A 432 16.56 2.39 -1.90
C THR A 432 15.82 2.57 -0.57
N SER A 433 16.51 2.48 0.57
CA SER A 433 15.93 2.75 1.89
C SER A 433 15.84 4.24 2.24
N LEU A 434 16.59 5.08 1.53
CA LEU A 434 16.51 6.53 1.68
C LEU A 434 15.12 7.04 1.28
N SER A 435 14.67 8.11 1.90
CA SER A 435 13.54 8.88 1.40
C SER A 435 13.89 9.50 0.04
N ILE A 436 12.88 9.82 -0.75
CA ILE A 436 13.06 10.44 -2.08
C ILE A 436 13.88 11.72 -1.98
N GLY A 437 13.60 12.56 -0.94
CA GLY A 437 14.37 13.78 -0.68
C GLY A 437 15.84 13.50 -0.31
N GLU A 438 16.08 12.53 0.58
CA GLU A 438 17.44 12.10 0.96
C GLU A 438 18.18 11.47 -0.23
N ALA A 439 17.49 10.68 -1.05
CA ALA A 439 18.06 10.08 -2.25
C ALA A 439 18.46 11.14 -3.29
N MET A 440 17.64 12.17 -3.48
CA MET A 440 17.97 13.29 -4.37
C MET A 440 19.25 14.03 -3.91
N ASN A 441 19.37 14.27 -2.61
CA ASN A 441 20.59 14.87 -2.04
C ASN A 441 21.80 13.96 -2.23
N PHE A 442 21.64 12.65 -1.97
CA PHE A 442 22.71 11.66 -2.17
C PHE A 442 23.24 11.67 -3.63
N PHE A 443 22.34 11.66 -4.63
CA PHE A 443 22.76 11.66 -6.04
C PHE A 443 23.35 13.00 -6.50
N ASN A 444 22.92 14.13 -5.95
CA ASN A 444 23.48 15.44 -6.24
C ASN A 444 24.88 15.63 -5.64
N GLU A 445 25.18 14.97 -4.52
CA GLU A 445 26.47 15.07 -3.81
C GLU A 445 27.47 13.98 -4.20
N LEU A 446 27.14 13.10 -5.17
CA LEU A 446 28.03 12.03 -5.63
C LEU A 446 29.35 12.58 -6.16
N LYS A 447 30.46 12.10 -5.56
CA LYS A 447 31.82 12.39 -6.02
C LYS A 447 32.31 11.24 -6.88
N LEU A 448 32.27 11.38 -8.20
CA LEU A 448 32.67 10.37 -9.16
C LEU A 448 33.99 10.78 -9.84
N SER A 449 34.77 9.80 -10.24
CA SER A 449 35.93 10.03 -11.14
C SER A 449 35.45 10.51 -12.53
N GLU A 450 36.32 11.13 -13.33
CA GLU A 450 35.95 11.62 -14.67
C GLU A 450 35.39 10.51 -15.57
N LYS A 451 35.91 9.30 -15.45
CA LYS A 451 35.45 8.12 -16.19
C LYS A 451 34.02 7.71 -15.72
N GLU A 452 33.80 7.60 -14.42
CA GLU A 452 32.50 7.24 -13.85
C GLU A 452 31.45 8.30 -14.14
N GLN A 453 31.83 9.59 -14.06
CA GLN A 453 30.96 10.71 -14.40
C GLN A 453 30.51 10.64 -15.87
N THR A 454 31.40 10.33 -16.79
CA THR A 454 31.08 10.18 -18.22
C THR A 454 30.08 9.03 -18.44
N ILE A 455 30.29 7.90 -17.78
CA ILE A 455 29.40 6.73 -17.86
C ILE A 455 28.03 6.98 -17.22
N ALA A 456 28.01 7.62 -16.05
CA ALA A 456 26.82 7.77 -15.23
C ALA A 456 25.96 8.99 -15.60
N ASN A 457 26.47 9.97 -16.33
CA ASN A 457 25.84 11.27 -16.56
C ASN A 457 24.37 11.15 -17.03
N MET A 458 24.12 10.35 -18.08
CA MET A 458 22.75 10.17 -18.61
C MET A 458 21.84 9.43 -17.62
N ILE A 459 22.39 8.45 -16.88
CA ILE A 459 21.64 7.67 -15.90
C ILE A 459 21.25 8.56 -14.72
N LEU A 460 22.20 9.36 -14.20
CA LEU A 460 21.97 10.28 -13.10
C LEU A 460 20.97 11.39 -13.45
N LYS A 461 21.03 11.89 -14.69
CA LYS A 461 20.05 12.86 -15.20
C LYS A 461 18.62 12.30 -15.11
N GLU A 462 18.42 11.05 -15.55
CA GLU A 462 17.12 10.38 -15.49
C GLU A 462 16.66 10.10 -14.05
N ILE A 463 17.57 9.64 -13.18
CA ILE A 463 17.27 9.43 -11.76
C ILE A 463 16.85 10.74 -11.09
N ASN A 464 17.65 11.80 -11.25
CA ASN A 464 17.37 13.09 -10.62
C ASN A 464 16.08 13.74 -11.15
N SER A 465 15.79 13.60 -12.44
CA SER A 465 14.55 14.08 -13.05
C SER A 465 13.34 13.40 -12.41
N ARG A 466 13.33 12.05 -12.30
CA ARG A 466 12.23 11.28 -11.70
C ARG A 466 12.07 11.53 -10.21
N LEU A 467 13.18 11.63 -9.47
CA LEU A 467 13.15 12.03 -8.05
C LEU A 467 12.57 13.43 -7.87
N GLY A 468 12.98 14.39 -8.72
CA GLY A 468 12.48 15.76 -8.72
C GLY A 468 10.97 15.83 -8.95
N PHE A 469 10.40 15.03 -9.86
CA PHE A 469 8.95 14.98 -10.06
C PHE A 469 8.21 14.45 -8.83
N LEU A 470 8.77 13.46 -8.14
CA LEU A 470 8.18 12.93 -6.91
C LEU A 470 8.21 13.96 -5.77
N VAL A 471 9.30 14.74 -5.66
CA VAL A 471 9.40 15.86 -4.70
C VAL A 471 8.36 16.94 -5.01
N ASN A 472 8.19 17.29 -6.29
CA ASN A 472 7.24 18.32 -6.73
C ASN A 472 5.78 17.96 -6.46
N VAL A 473 5.43 16.66 -6.44
CA VAL A 473 4.07 16.21 -6.06
C VAL A 473 3.92 15.93 -4.56
N GLY A 474 4.89 16.36 -3.72
CA GLY A 474 4.83 16.23 -2.25
C GLY A 474 5.04 14.81 -1.71
N LEU A 475 5.86 13.98 -2.39
CA LEU A 475 6.19 12.61 -1.99
C LEU A 475 7.64 12.44 -1.53
N ASP A 476 8.30 13.50 -1.13
CA ASP A 476 9.70 13.55 -0.69
C ASP A 476 9.99 12.66 0.52
N TYR A 477 8.99 12.40 1.35
CA TYR A 477 9.08 11.55 2.55
C TYR A 477 9.02 10.03 2.28
N LEU A 478 8.56 9.59 1.11
CA LEU A 478 8.46 8.17 0.77
C LEU A 478 9.84 7.56 0.53
N THR A 479 10.02 6.29 0.92
CA THR A 479 11.21 5.53 0.56
C THR A 479 10.99 4.74 -0.75
N MET A 480 12.03 4.61 -1.57
CA MET A 480 11.94 3.85 -2.83
C MET A 480 11.65 2.35 -2.60
N SER A 481 12.06 1.81 -1.45
CA SER A 481 11.83 0.40 -1.08
C SER A 481 10.41 0.12 -0.56
N ARG A 482 9.60 1.17 -0.28
CA ARG A 482 8.23 1.02 0.25
C ARG A 482 7.37 0.23 -0.72
N ALA A 483 6.69 -0.80 -0.22
CA ALA A 483 5.81 -1.64 -1.04
C ALA A 483 4.60 -0.85 -1.54
N ALA A 484 4.28 -0.98 -2.84
CA ALA A 484 3.17 -0.24 -3.47
C ALA A 484 1.81 -0.54 -2.83
N GLY A 485 1.62 -1.76 -2.29
CA GLY A 485 0.38 -2.13 -1.59
C GLY A 485 0.17 -1.46 -0.23
N THR A 486 1.18 -0.74 0.30
CA THR A 486 1.08 0.00 1.57
C THR A 486 0.84 1.50 1.38
N LEU A 487 0.73 1.94 0.13
CA LEU A 487 0.46 3.33 -0.22
C LEU A 487 -1.01 3.66 -0.01
N SER A 488 -1.29 4.88 0.42
CA SER A 488 -2.64 5.44 0.37
C SER A 488 -3.09 5.64 -1.09
N GLY A 489 -4.39 5.79 -1.33
CA GLY A 489 -4.93 6.07 -2.66
C GLY A 489 -4.30 7.32 -3.30
N GLY A 490 -4.21 8.41 -2.54
CA GLY A 490 -3.59 9.66 -2.98
C GLY A 490 -2.08 9.54 -3.23
N GLU A 491 -1.31 8.80 -2.40
CA GLU A 491 0.11 8.55 -2.64
C GLU A 491 0.33 7.78 -3.96
N ALA A 492 -0.46 6.73 -4.20
CA ALA A 492 -0.36 5.93 -5.43
C ALA A 492 -0.74 6.75 -6.68
N GLN A 493 -1.74 7.60 -6.59
CA GLN A 493 -2.17 8.50 -7.66
C GLN A 493 -1.08 9.52 -8.00
N ARG A 494 -0.48 10.16 -6.99
CA ARG A 494 0.62 11.13 -7.18
C ARG A 494 1.88 10.48 -7.76
N ILE A 495 2.19 9.23 -7.40
CA ILE A 495 3.28 8.47 -8.04
C ILE A 495 3.00 8.31 -9.54
N ARG A 496 1.77 7.97 -9.94
CA ARG A 496 1.39 7.88 -11.36
C ARG A 496 1.48 9.24 -12.05
N LEU A 497 0.99 10.29 -11.38
CA LEU A 497 1.11 11.66 -11.90
C LEU A 497 2.57 12.03 -12.15
N ALA A 498 3.45 11.83 -11.18
CA ALA A 498 4.89 12.08 -11.31
C ALA A 498 5.52 11.28 -12.46
N THR A 499 5.13 10.02 -12.64
CA THR A 499 5.62 9.17 -13.75
C THR A 499 5.15 9.71 -15.12
N GLN A 500 3.93 10.19 -15.22
CA GLN A 500 3.40 10.78 -16.48
C GLN A 500 4.05 12.13 -16.80
N ILE A 501 4.30 12.97 -15.82
CA ILE A 501 5.06 14.23 -15.98
C ILE A 501 6.46 13.93 -16.52
N GLY A 502 7.09 12.88 -15.96
CA GLY A 502 8.41 12.42 -16.39
C GLY A 502 8.49 12.00 -17.86
N SER A 503 7.37 11.63 -18.49
CA SER A 503 7.31 11.31 -19.91
C SER A 503 7.42 12.55 -20.83
N SER A 504 7.22 13.75 -20.28
CA SER A 504 7.25 15.03 -21.01
C SER A 504 6.38 15.04 -22.30
N LEU A 505 5.25 14.31 -22.27
CA LEU A 505 4.32 14.27 -23.40
C LEU A 505 3.65 15.64 -23.59
N MET A 506 3.48 16.03 -24.85
CA MET A 506 2.87 17.30 -25.26
C MET A 506 1.61 17.04 -26.10
N GLY A 507 0.62 17.92 -26.01
CA GLY A 507 -0.62 17.81 -26.79
C GLY A 507 -1.55 16.68 -26.33
N VAL A 508 -1.41 16.23 -25.09
CA VAL A 508 -2.19 15.15 -24.49
C VAL A 508 -3.33 15.74 -23.64
N LEU A 509 -4.42 15.01 -23.56
CA LEU A 509 -5.52 15.27 -22.62
C LEU A 509 -5.31 14.43 -21.35
N TYR A 510 -4.99 15.07 -20.24
CA TYR A 510 -4.93 14.43 -18.93
C TYR A 510 -6.25 14.58 -18.17
N ILE A 511 -6.75 13.50 -17.64
CA ILE A 511 -7.97 13.48 -16.82
C ILE A 511 -7.60 12.94 -15.44
N LEU A 512 -7.75 13.77 -14.41
CA LEU A 512 -7.36 13.48 -13.03
C LEU A 512 -8.59 13.46 -12.12
N ASP A 513 -8.62 12.48 -11.19
CA ASP A 513 -9.68 12.31 -10.20
C ASP A 513 -9.17 12.76 -8.84
N GLU A 514 -9.56 13.94 -8.38
CA GLU A 514 -9.25 14.50 -7.06
C GLU A 514 -7.77 14.35 -6.62
N PRO A 515 -6.81 14.92 -7.37
CA PRO A 515 -5.40 14.73 -7.09
C PRO A 515 -4.92 15.39 -5.78
N SER A 516 -5.69 16.32 -5.20
CA SER A 516 -5.41 16.99 -3.92
C SER A 516 -5.71 16.14 -2.68
N ILE A 517 -6.33 14.96 -2.86
CA ILE A 517 -6.76 14.09 -1.75
C ILE A 517 -5.61 13.76 -0.78
N GLY A 518 -5.90 13.93 0.53
CA GLY A 518 -4.97 13.63 1.61
C GLY A 518 -3.73 14.53 1.64
N LEU A 519 -3.77 15.66 0.94
CA LEU A 519 -2.72 16.67 0.98
C LEU A 519 -2.99 17.73 2.05
N HIS A 520 -1.93 18.11 2.73
CA HIS A 520 -1.90 19.37 3.46
C HIS A 520 -1.79 20.53 2.46
N GLN A 521 -2.36 21.72 2.76
CA GLN A 521 -2.35 22.87 1.86
C GLN A 521 -0.96 23.23 1.33
N ARG A 522 0.09 23.12 2.15
CA ARG A 522 1.49 23.31 1.74
C ARG A 522 1.89 22.38 0.57
N ASP A 523 1.44 21.13 0.61
CA ASP A 523 1.79 20.15 -0.42
C ASP A 523 0.85 20.31 -1.64
N ASN A 524 -0.37 20.82 -1.43
CA ASN A 524 -1.32 21.18 -2.47
C ASN A 524 -0.81 22.34 -3.35
N ASP A 525 -0.19 23.37 -2.76
CA ASP A 525 0.45 24.47 -3.51
C ASP A 525 1.46 23.92 -4.55
N ARG A 526 2.30 22.95 -4.16
CA ARG A 526 3.27 22.30 -5.06
C ARG A 526 2.59 21.50 -6.16
N LEU A 527 1.50 20.80 -5.85
CA LEU A 527 0.69 20.08 -6.83
C LEU A 527 0.10 21.03 -7.87
N ILE A 528 -0.48 22.15 -7.43
CA ILE A 528 -1.05 23.18 -8.31
C ILE A 528 0.02 23.75 -9.27
N GLU A 529 1.21 24.07 -8.77
CA GLU A 529 2.34 24.50 -9.62
C GLU A 529 2.71 23.44 -10.65
N THR A 530 2.70 22.17 -10.26
CA THR A 530 2.97 21.05 -11.15
C THR A 530 1.92 20.92 -12.26
N LEU A 531 0.63 21.04 -11.91
CA LEU A 531 -0.48 21.02 -12.89
C LEU A 531 -0.38 22.20 -13.87
N LYS A 532 -0.07 23.40 -13.38
CA LYS A 532 0.18 24.56 -14.24
C LYS A 532 1.35 24.32 -15.20
N HIS A 533 2.43 23.73 -14.71
CA HIS A 533 3.56 23.37 -15.57
C HIS A 533 3.17 22.38 -16.68
N MET A 534 2.37 21.34 -16.36
CA MET A 534 1.87 20.42 -17.39
C MET A 534 1.01 21.12 -18.44
N ARG A 535 0.15 22.05 -18.04
CA ARG A 535 -0.63 22.90 -18.96
C ARG A 535 0.30 23.72 -19.85
N ASP A 536 1.30 24.36 -19.28
CA ASP A 536 2.23 25.24 -20.00
C ASP A 536 3.09 24.50 -21.04
N LEU A 537 3.21 23.17 -20.90
CA LEU A 537 3.79 22.28 -21.92
C LEU A 537 2.84 22.04 -23.12
N GLY A 538 1.66 22.66 -23.16
CA GLY A 538 0.68 22.51 -24.25
C GLY A 538 -0.24 21.30 -24.07
N ASN A 539 -0.55 20.89 -22.83
CA ASN A 539 -1.49 19.84 -22.52
C ASN A 539 -2.82 20.40 -22.06
N THR A 540 -3.89 19.69 -22.33
CA THR A 540 -5.21 19.95 -21.75
C THR A 540 -5.36 19.15 -20.47
N LEU A 541 -5.71 19.81 -19.36
CA LEU A 541 -5.96 19.16 -18.09
C LEU A 541 -7.44 19.27 -17.74
N ILE A 542 -8.09 18.14 -17.49
CA ILE A 542 -9.43 18.06 -16.91
C ILE A 542 -9.29 17.43 -15.54
N VAL A 543 -9.59 18.18 -14.48
CA VAL A 543 -9.41 17.75 -13.10
C VAL A 543 -10.77 17.78 -12.41
N VAL A 544 -11.21 16.62 -11.91
CA VAL A 544 -12.37 16.55 -11.00
C VAL A 544 -11.87 16.97 -9.63
N GLU A 545 -12.39 18.08 -9.08
CA GLU A 545 -11.88 18.65 -7.83
C GLU A 545 -12.94 19.37 -7.00
N HIS A 546 -12.63 19.44 -5.68
CA HIS A 546 -13.45 20.12 -4.68
C HIS A 546 -12.64 21.12 -3.83
N ASP A 547 -11.32 21.12 -3.98
CA ASP A 547 -10.41 22.00 -3.23
C ASP A 547 -10.51 23.45 -3.73
N GLU A 548 -10.68 24.40 -2.80
CA GLU A 548 -10.85 25.85 -3.10
C GLU A 548 -9.64 26.42 -3.84
N ASP A 549 -8.42 26.12 -3.37
CA ASP A 549 -7.19 26.67 -3.93
C ASP A 549 -6.96 26.16 -5.35
N THR A 550 -7.24 24.87 -5.61
CA THR A 550 -7.14 24.25 -6.93
C THR A 550 -8.15 24.84 -7.91
N MET A 551 -9.41 25.05 -7.47
CA MET A 551 -10.45 25.68 -8.29
C MET A 551 -10.09 27.12 -8.65
N LEU A 552 -9.63 27.91 -7.68
CA LEU A 552 -9.22 29.33 -7.91
C LEU A 552 -7.96 29.43 -8.79
N ALA A 553 -7.10 28.44 -8.79
CA ALA A 553 -5.89 28.38 -9.60
C ALA A 553 -6.13 27.90 -11.04
N SER A 554 -7.32 27.38 -11.36
CA SER A 554 -7.68 26.88 -12.68
C SER A 554 -7.94 28.00 -13.69
N ASP A 555 -7.85 27.68 -14.99
CA ASP A 555 -8.21 28.63 -16.07
C ASP A 555 -9.72 28.64 -16.33
N TYR A 556 -10.38 27.51 -16.07
CA TYR A 556 -11.80 27.31 -16.41
C TYR A 556 -12.45 26.32 -15.43
N ILE A 557 -13.66 26.62 -14.99
CA ILE A 557 -14.45 25.76 -14.10
C ILE A 557 -15.75 25.36 -14.81
N ILE A 558 -16.17 24.13 -14.61
CA ILE A 558 -17.45 23.60 -15.04
C ILE A 558 -18.13 23.02 -13.81
N ASP A 559 -19.23 23.66 -13.37
CA ASP A 559 -20.02 23.22 -12.22
C ASP A 559 -21.19 22.36 -12.68
N ILE A 560 -21.21 21.09 -12.23
CA ILE A 560 -22.21 20.08 -12.59
C ILE A 560 -23.16 19.85 -11.42
N GLY A 561 -24.44 20.02 -11.69
CA GLY A 561 -25.49 19.95 -10.67
C GLY A 561 -26.88 19.91 -11.26
N PRO A 562 -27.85 20.62 -10.62
CA PRO A 562 -27.74 21.34 -9.33
C PRO A 562 -27.72 20.43 -8.09
N GLY A 563 -28.13 19.15 -8.21
CA GLY A 563 -28.19 18.17 -7.13
C GLY A 563 -27.34 16.93 -7.41
N ALA A 564 -27.62 15.86 -6.70
CA ALA A 564 -27.00 14.56 -6.87
C ALA A 564 -27.95 13.53 -7.52
N GLY A 565 -27.42 12.47 -8.12
CA GLY A 565 -28.20 11.41 -8.75
C GLY A 565 -29.15 11.93 -9.84
N ILE A 566 -30.45 11.63 -9.72
CA ILE A 566 -31.47 12.06 -10.67
C ILE A 566 -31.67 13.59 -10.71
N HIS A 567 -31.28 14.29 -9.65
CA HIS A 567 -31.34 15.74 -9.56
C HIS A 567 -30.09 16.46 -10.11
N GLY A 568 -29.05 15.67 -10.47
CA GLY A 568 -27.80 16.14 -11.07
C GLY A 568 -27.81 16.04 -12.60
N GLY A 569 -26.61 15.98 -13.18
CA GLY A 569 -26.38 15.68 -14.58
C GLY A 569 -26.56 16.84 -15.57
N SER A 570 -26.65 18.08 -15.10
CA SER A 570 -26.71 19.30 -15.94
C SER A 570 -25.54 20.22 -15.65
N VAL A 571 -25.10 21.00 -16.63
CA VAL A 571 -24.15 22.10 -16.41
C VAL A 571 -24.90 23.27 -15.78
N VAL A 572 -24.52 23.63 -14.56
CA VAL A 572 -25.14 24.74 -13.81
C VAL A 572 -24.45 26.05 -14.16
N SER A 573 -23.14 26.07 -14.20
CA SER A 573 -22.31 27.21 -14.50
C SER A 573 -21.01 26.80 -15.15
N GLN A 574 -20.45 27.61 -16.03
CA GLN A 574 -19.14 27.37 -16.65
C GLN A 574 -18.49 28.73 -17.00
N GLY A 575 -17.17 28.78 -16.87
CA GLY A 575 -16.39 29.97 -17.15
C GLY A 575 -15.11 30.04 -16.34
N THR A 576 -14.50 31.22 -16.31
CA THR A 576 -13.38 31.48 -15.40
C THR A 576 -13.85 31.39 -13.94
N PRO A 577 -12.94 31.16 -12.96
CA PRO A 577 -13.32 31.16 -11.55
C PRO A 577 -14.15 32.37 -11.12
N LYS A 578 -13.82 33.54 -11.65
CA LYS A 578 -14.54 34.79 -11.35
C LYS A 578 -15.98 34.75 -11.86
N GLU A 579 -16.21 34.30 -13.09
CA GLU A 579 -17.56 34.19 -13.67
C GLU A 579 -18.44 33.22 -12.89
N VAL A 580 -17.88 32.08 -12.49
CA VAL A 580 -18.59 31.07 -11.66
C VAL A 580 -18.88 31.61 -10.25
N MET A 581 -17.98 32.40 -9.66
CA MET A 581 -18.21 33.07 -8.37
C MET A 581 -19.34 34.11 -8.45
N GLU A 582 -19.55 34.76 -9.58
CA GLU A 582 -20.61 35.75 -9.79
C GLU A 582 -21.98 35.10 -10.05
N ASP A 583 -22.05 33.87 -10.53
CA ASP A 583 -23.28 33.15 -10.82
C ASP A 583 -24.06 32.81 -9.53
N PRO A 584 -25.30 33.29 -9.36
CA PRO A 584 -26.10 32.97 -8.18
C PRO A 584 -26.62 31.55 -8.15
N ASN A 585 -26.68 30.84 -9.29
CA ASN A 585 -27.16 29.46 -9.37
C ASN A 585 -26.09 28.43 -9.02
N SER A 586 -24.82 28.79 -9.14
CA SER A 586 -23.70 27.92 -8.80
C SER A 586 -23.53 27.83 -7.28
N LEU A 587 -23.76 26.62 -6.73
CA LEU A 587 -23.50 26.35 -5.32
C LEU A 587 -22.00 26.47 -5.02
N THR A 588 -21.16 25.96 -5.89
CA THR A 588 -19.69 26.09 -5.83
C THR A 588 -19.31 27.58 -5.84
N GLY A 589 -19.86 28.37 -6.75
CA GLY A 589 -19.62 29.80 -6.83
C GLY A 589 -20.04 30.56 -5.58
N GLN A 590 -21.12 30.15 -4.90
CA GLN A 590 -21.53 30.72 -3.62
C GLN A 590 -20.50 30.48 -2.50
N TYR A 591 -19.88 29.28 -2.44
CA TYR A 591 -18.83 28.99 -1.49
C TYR A 591 -17.52 29.71 -1.82
N LEU A 592 -17.07 29.67 -3.06
CA LEU A 592 -15.84 30.36 -3.52
C LEU A 592 -15.91 31.88 -3.30
N SER A 593 -17.06 32.50 -3.51
CA SER A 593 -17.27 33.93 -3.26
C SER A 593 -17.45 34.27 -1.77
N GLY A 594 -17.65 33.26 -0.92
CA GLY A 594 -17.90 33.39 0.52
C GLY A 594 -19.32 33.93 0.82
N ARG A 595 -20.26 33.93 -0.16
CA ARG A 595 -21.69 34.15 0.08
C ARG A 595 -22.29 33.05 0.95
N LYS A 596 -21.78 31.84 0.81
CA LYS A 596 -22.06 30.69 1.66
C LYS A 596 -20.76 30.22 2.28
N PHE A 597 -20.74 29.80 3.54
CA PHE A 597 -19.58 29.29 4.24
C PHE A 597 -20.01 28.42 5.42
N ILE A 598 -19.08 27.59 5.94
CA ILE A 598 -19.30 26.79 7.15
C ILE A 598 -18.98 27.67 8.36
N PRO A 599 -19.95 27.95 9.26
CA PRO A 599 -19.74 28.86 10.38
C PRO A 599 -18.84 28.27 11.45
N VAL A 600 -18.10 29.14 12.16
CA VAL A 600 -17.33 28.78 13.35
C VAL A 600 -18.25 28.83 14.57
N SER A 601 -18.12 27.83 15.47
CA SER A 601 -18.88 27.80 16.72
C SER A 601 -18.54 29.03 17.61
N ALA A 602 -19.56 29.59 18.29
CA ALA A 602 -19.36 30.69 19.22
C ALA A 602 -18.51 30.27 20.43
N GLU A 603 -18.79 29.10 20.94
CA GLU A 603 -18.10 28.50 22.06
C GLU A 603 -17.64 27.11 21.70
N ARG A 604 -16.40 26.79 22.02
CA ARG A 604 -15.86 25.44 21.86
C ARG A 604 -16.16 24.61 23.10
N ARG A 605 -16.44 23.32 22.88
CA ARG A 605 -16.58 22.39 24.01
C ARG A 605 -15.23 22.27 24.73
N LYS A 606 -15.24 22.36 26.04
CA LYS A 606 -14.03 22.21 26.85
C LYS A 606 -13.85 20.75 27.28
N PRO A 607 -12.62 20.21 27.26
CA PRO A 607 -12.35 18.90 27.85
C PRO A 607 -12.81 18.85 29.31
N ASP A 608 -13.50 17.81 29.68
CA ASP A 608 -14.06 17.61 31.03
C ASP A 608 -13.08 16.99 32.05
N GLY A 609 -11.80 16.88 31.67
CA GLY A 609 -10.73 16.30 32.49
C GLY A 609 -10.48 14.82 32.23
N ARG A 610 -11.26 14.16 31.36
CA ARG A 610 -11.02 12.79 30.92
C ARG A 610 -10.13 12.79 29.68
N TRP A 611 -9.07 12.00 29.72
CA TRP A 611 -8.05 11.96 28.64
C TRP A 611 -7.62 10.52 28.39
N ILE A 612 -7.32 10.20 27.11
CA ILE A 612 -6.45 9.08 26.78
C ILE A 612 -5.04 9.63 26.67
N GLU A 613 -4.11 9.09 27.45
CA GLU A 613 -2.71 9.49 27.44
C GLU A 613 -1.86 8.36 26.85
N ILE A 614 -1.18 8.64 25.72
CA ILE A 614 -0.23 7.75 25.08
C ILE A 614 1.18 8.24 25.41
N ARG A 615 2.03 7.36 25.92
CA ARG A 615 3.42 7.66 26.29
C ARG A 615 4.38 6.77 25.52
N GLY A 616 5.42 7.39 24.98
CA GLY A 616 6.51 6.68 24.36
C GLY A 616 6.17 6.02 23.03
N ALA A 617 5.30 6.64 22.21
CA ALA A 617 4.96 6.14 20.87
C ALA A 617 6.18 6.19 19.94
N LYS A 618 6.57 5.03 19.35
CA LYS A 618 7.81 4.88 18.56
C LYS A 618 7.61 4.15 17.23
N GLU A 619 6.39 3.85 16.86
CA GLU A 619 6.12 3.12 15.61
C GLU A 619 6.46 3.99 14.38
N ASN A 620 7.01 3.37 13.35
CA ASN A 620 7.42 4.02 12.09
C ASN A 620 8.33 5.25 12.33
N ASN A 621 7.87 6.44 11.92
CA ASN A 621 8.63 7.68 12.07
C ASN A 621 8.41 8.43 13.41
N LEU A 622 7.58 7.92 14.31
CA LEU A 622 7.28 8.59 15.58
C LEU A 622 8.49 8.62 16.53
N LYS A 623 8.82 9.79 17.05
CA LYS A 623 10.01 10.06 17.87
C LYS A 623 9.73 10.04 19.38
N ASN A 624 9.28 8.89 19.90
CA ASN A 624 8.99 8.71 21.35
C ASN A 624 7.96 9.71 21.86
N LEU A 625 6.83 9.85 21.15
CA LEU A 625 5.79 10.82 21.44
C LEU A 625 5.07 10.57 22.76
N ASN A 626 4.71 11.67 23.44
CA ASN A 626 3.72 11.69 24.51
C ASN A 626 2.58 12.60 24.07
N VAL A 627 1.36 12.09 24.07
CA VAL A 627 0.17 12.83 23.63
C VAL A 627 -1.02 12.55 24.53
N LYS A 628 -1.86 13.57 24.72
CA LYS A 628 -3.13 13.49 25.43
C LYS A 628 -4.27 13.79 24.46
N ILE A 629 -5.26 12.93 24.41
CA ILE A 629 -6.45 13.03 23.54
C ILE A 629 -7.64 13.23 24.46
N PRO A 630 -8.37 14.35 24.34
CA PRO A 630 -9.52 14.61 25.21
C PRO A 630 -10.70 13.74 24.82
N ILE A 631 -11.52 13.39 25.81
CA ILE A 631 -12.74 12.60 25.64
C ILE A 631 -13.97 13.52 25.67
N GLY A 632 -15.03 13.16 24.93
CA GLY A 632 -16.30 13.89 24.89
C GLY A 632 -16.26 15.19 24.08
N VAL A 633 -15.26 15.37 23.20
CA VAL A 633 -15.13 16.55 22.33
C VAL A 633 -14.82 16.13 20.90
N PHE A 634 -14.95 17.06 19.97
CA PHE A 634 -14.54 16.90 18.57
C PHE A 634 -13.07 17.29 18.41
N SER A 635 -12.21 16.29 18.24
CA SER A 635 -10.76 16.48 18.08
C SER A 635 -10.30 16.19 16.67
N ALA A 636 -9.33 16.96 16.16
CA ALA A 636 -8.69 16.69 14.87
C ALA A 636 -7.17 16.52 15.03
N VAL A 637 -6.63 15.51 14.36
CA VAL A 637 -5.19 15.27 14.21
C VAL A 637 -4.76 15.80 12.86
N THR A 638 -3.88 16.80 12.88
CA THR A 638 -3.46 17.58 11.71
C THR A 638 -1.96 17.48 11.47
N GLY A 639 -1.48 18.09 10.40
CA GLY A 639 -0.07 18.17 10.05
C GLY A 639 0.21 17.74 8.61
N VAL A 640 1.43 18.01 8.15
CA VAL A 640 1.84 17.72 6.75
C VAL A 640 1.75 16.25 6.40
N SER A 641 1.72 15.94 5.10
CA SER A 641 1.72 14.55 4.61
C SER A 641 2.94 13.78 5.12
N GLY A 642 2.76 12.53 5.59
CA GLY A 642 3.85 11.72 6.15
C GLY A 642 4.34 12.12 7.54
N SER A 643 3.71 13.08 8.26
CA SER A 643 4.12 13.50 9.60
C SER A 643 3.91 12.47 10.72
N GLY A 644 3.17 11.38 10.44
CA GLY A 644 2.92 10.28 11.40
C GLY A 644 1.51 10.23 11.98
N LYS A 645 0.55 11.00 11.45
CA LYS A 645 -0.86 11.04 11.90
C LYS A 645 -1.52 9.66 11.96
N SER A 646 -1.56 8.96 10.83
CA SER A 646 -2.16 7.61 10.73
C SER A 646 -1.40 6.58 11.57
N THR A 647 -0.07 6.74 11.75
CA THR A 647 0.71 5.90 12.65
C THR A 647 0.27 6.08 14.11
N LEU A 648 0.08 7.33 14.56
CA LEU A 648 -0.38 7.62 15.92
C LEU A 648 -1.81 7.14 16.15
N VAL A 649 -2.72 7.46 15.21
CA VAL A 649 -4.15 7.22 15.38
C VAL A 649 -4.52 5.79 15.02
N ASN A 650 -4.18 5.30 13.82
CA ASN A 650 -4.64 4.00 13.33
C ASN A 650 -3.78 2.85 13.88
N GLU A 651 -2.41 2.98 13.81
CA GLU A 651 -1.53 1.88 14.21
C GLU A 651 -1.41 1.75 15.74
N ILE A 652 -1.40 2.85 16.49
CA ILE A 652 -1.22 2.80 17.95
C ILE A 652 -2.56 2.93 18.68
N LEU A 653 -3.25 4.07 18.56
CA LEU A 653 -4.47 4.33 19.34
C LEU A 653 -5.58 3.34 18.99
N TYR A 654 -6.02 3.30 17.75
CA TYR A 654 -7.14 2.45 17.31
C TYR A 654 -6.85 0.97 17.57
N LYS A 655 -5.68 0.45 17.13
CA LYS A 655 -5.38 -0.98 17.35
C LYS A 655 -5.28 -1.36 18.81
N THR A 656 -4.79 -0.46 19.69
CA THR A 656 -4.80 -0.71 21.14
C THR A 656 -6.23 -0.77 21.68
N LEU A 657 -7.05 0.23 21.36
CA LEU A 657 -8.46 0.26 21.79
C LEU A 657 -9.25 -0.93 21.22
N ALA A 658 -9.04 -1.27 19.93
CA ALA A 658 -9.72 -2.40 19.29
C ALA A 658 -9.33 -3.74 19.94
N ARG A 659 -8.06 -3.93 20.29
CA ARG A 659 -7.59 -5.12 21.01
C ARG A 659 -8.20 -5.20 22.41
N ASP A 660 -8.11 -4.12 23.18
CA ASP A 660 -8.44 -4.14 24.61
C ASP A 660 -9.96 -4.03 24.89
N LEU A 661 -10.69 -3.27 24.06
CA LEU A 661 -12.14 -3.05 24.23
C LEU A 661 -12.98 -3.97 23.31
N ASN A 662 -12.63 -4.06 22.03
CA ASN A 662 -13.42 -4.83 21.05
C ASN A 662 -12.93 -6.27 20.89
N ARG A 663 -11.84 -6.67 21.59
CA ARG A 663 -11.19 -7.99 21.47
C ARG A 663 -10.77 -8.34 20.04
N ALA A 664 -10.37 -7.33 19.27
CA ALA A 664 -9.94 -7.52 17.89
C ALA A 664 -8.55 -8.18 17.83
N LYS A 665 -8.34 -9.04 16.83
CA LYS A 665 -7.06 -9.72 16.56
C LYS A 665 -6.13 -8.78 15.77
N VAL A 666 -5.67 -7.73 16.44
CA VAL A 666 -4.78 -6.74 15.83
C VAL A 666 -3.56 -6.49 16.72
N ARG A 667 -2.43 -6.22 16.09
CA ARG A 667 -1.20 -5.87 16.80
C ARG A 667 -1.05 -4.35 16.79
N PRO A 668 -1.06 -3.68 17.95
CA PRO A 668 -0.73 -2.27 18.05
C PRO A 668 0.73 -1.99 17.69
N GLY A 669 0.99 -0.78 17.18
CA GLY A 669 2.35 -0.28 17.00
C GLY A 669 3.07 -0.06 18.35
N GLN A 670 4.36 0.22 18.31
CA GLN A 670 5.20 0.31 19.51
C GLN A 670 4.92 1.58 20.32
N TYR A 671 4.58 1.41 21.58
CA TYR A 671 4.45 2.47 22.59
C TYR A 671 4.83 1.93 23.98
N ARG A 672 5.08 2.81 24.94
CA ARG A 672 5.47 2.41 26.31
C ARG A 672 4.26 2.15 27.19
N GLU A 673 3.30 3.07 27.23
CA GLU A 673 2.13 3.03 28.12
C GLU A 673 0.96 3.78 27.50
N MET A 674 -0.27 3.29 27.75
CA MET A 674 -1.51 4.01 27.42
C MET A 674 -2.42 4.01 28.66
N LYS A 675 -2.94 5.19 29.03
CA LYS A 675 -3.85 5.38 30.19
C LYS A 675 -5.17 5.98 29.74
N GLY A 676 -6.20 5.86 30.58
CA GLY A 676 -7.52 6.45 30.33
C GLY A 676 -8.43 5.55 29.51
N LEU A 677 -8.10 4.29 29.33
CA LEU A 677 -8.92 3.30 28.58
C LEU A 677 -10.26 3.05 29.28
N GLU A 678 -10.32 3.22 30.60
CA GLU A 678 -11.53 3.07 31.42
C GLU A 678 -12.62 4.09 31.08
N HIS A 679 -12.31 5.16 30.39
CA HIS A 679 -13.27 6.16 29.95
C HIS A 679 -14.01 5.80 28.67
N VAL A 680 -13.55 4.77 27.95
CA VAL A 680 -14.08 4.33 26.64
C VAL A 680 -14.53 2.88 26.74
N GLU A 681 -15.75 2.57 26.31
CA GLU A 681 -16.29 1.21 26.30
C GLU A 681 -16.18 0.56 24.91
N LYS A 682 -16.20 1.36 23.85
CA LYS A 682 -16.19 0.89 22.45
C LYS A 682 -15.41 1.85 21.58
N VAL A 683 -14.62 1.32 20.65
CA VAL A 683 -14.04 2.09 19.55
C VAL A 683 -14.66 1.67 18.22
N VAL A 684 -14.94 2.65 17.38
CA VAL A 684 -15.46 2.46 16.01
C VAL A 684 -14.51 3.15 15.04
N ASP A 685 -13.97 2.36 14.13
CA ASP A 685 -13.14 2.85 13.05
C ASP A 685 -13.96 3.03 11.77
N ILE A 686 -13.91 4.22 11.19
CA ILE A 686 -14.64 4.60 9.98
C ILE A 686 -13.62 5.00 8.93
N ASP A 687 -13.06 3.99 8.28
CA ASP A 687 -12.08 4.13 7.21
C ASP A 687 -12.73 4.06 5.81
N GLN A 688 -11.95 4.34 4.76
CA GLN A 688 -12.38 4.32 3.36
C GLN A 688 -12.43 2.90 2.74
N SER A 689 -12.19 1.84 3.51
CA SER A 689 -12.25 0.47 2.99
C SER A 689 -13.68 0.10 2.56
N PRO A 690 -13.83 -0.72 1.51
CA PRO A 690 -15.15 -1.14 1.02
C PRO A 690 -15.98 -1.80 2.13
N ILE A 691 -17.31 -1.57 2.13
CA ILE A 691 -18.27 -2.20 3.06
C ILE A 691 -18.46 -3.71 2.82
N GLY A 692 -17.78 -4.27 1.83
CA GLY A 692 -17.75 -5.70 1.51
C GLY A 692 -16.99 -5.98 0.22
N ARG A 693 -16.51 -7.22 0.10
CA ARG A 693 -15.65 -7.66 -1.02
C ARG A 693 -16.43 -8.31 -2.18
N THR A 694 -17.73 -8.51 -2.01
CA THR A 694 -18.57 -9.21 -2.99
C THR A 694 -19.73 -8.33 -3.48
N PRO A 695 -20.27 -8.58 -4.68
CA PRO A 695 -21.43 -7.84 -5.20
C PRO A 695 -22.71 -7.99 -4.35
N ARG A 696 -22.73 -8.93 -3.40
CA ARG A 696 -23.85 -9.14 -2.45
C ARG A 696 -23.89 -8.12 -1.33
N SER A 697 -22.75 -7.56 -0.97
CA SER A 697 -22.68 -6.47 -0.01
C SER A 697 -23.19 -5.20 -0.66
N ASN A 698 -24.11 -4.49 -0.01
CA ASN A 698 -24.69 -3.24 -0.47
C ASN A 698 -25.10 -2.37 0.72
N PRO A 699 -25.46 -1.09 0.54
CA PRO A 699 -25.86 -0.20 1.62
C PRO A 699 -27.00 -0.76 2.49
N ALA A 700 -28.01 -1.38 1.86
CA ALA A 700 -29.16 -1.94 2.60
C ALA A 700 -28.78 -3.11 3.51
N THR A 701 -27.87 -3.99 3.06
CA THR A 701 -27.41 -5.12 3.88
C THR A 701 -26.46 -4.69 4.98
N TYR A 702 -25.57 -3.75 4.70
CA TYR A 702 -24.57 -3.29 5.67
C TYR A 702 -25.20 -2.53 6.85
N THR A 703 -26.15 -1.64 6.59
CA THR A 703 -26.88 -0.91 7.62
C THR A 703 -27.94 -1.76 8.34
N GLY A 704 -28.17 -2.98 7.85
CA GLY A 704 -29.17 -3.88 8.42
C GLY A 704 -30.63 -3.47 8.17
N VAL A 705 -30.88 -2.47 7.31
CA VAL A 705 -32.25 -2.07 6.93
C VAL A 705 -32.91 -3.16 6.09
N PHE A 706 -32.11 -3.89 5.29
CA PHE A 706 -32.65 -4.97 4.46
C PHE A 706 -33.24 -6.13 5.26
N ASP A 707 -32.77 -6.37 6.47
CA ASP A 707 -33.34 -7.36 7.39
C ASP A 707 -34.78 -7.03 7.81
N ASP A 708 -35.03 -5.74 8.06
CA ASP A 708 -36.36 -5.25 8.39
C ASP A 708 -37.29 -5.23 7.18
N ILE A 709 -36.76 -4.92 6.00
CA ILE A 709 -37.50 -4.97 4.72
C ILE A 709 -37.91 -6.42 4.41
N ARG A 710 -37.03 -7.40 4.55
CA ARG A 710 -37.35 -8.83 4.36
C ARG A 710 -38.40 -9.32 5.33
N ASP A 711 -38.35 -8.83 6.58
CA ASP A 711 -39.38 -9.15 7.59
C ASP A 711 -40.73 -8.59 7.15
N LEU A 712 -40.81 -7.34 6.74
CA LEU A 712 -42.02 -6.70 6.19
C LEU A 712 -42.60 -7.49 4.99
N PHE A 713 -41.78 -7.88 4.03
CA PHE A 713 -42.25 -8.67 2.88
C PHE A 713 -42.80 -10.02 3.29
N SER A 714 -42.22 -10.68 4.31
CA SER A 714 -42.72 -11.95 4.83
C SER A 714 -44.12 -11.83 5.51
N GLN A 715 -44.48 -10.60 5.92
CA GLN A 715 -45.76 -10.32 6.57
C GLN A 715 -46.86 -9.93 5.58
N THR A 716 -46.57 -9.75 4.31
CA THR A 716 -47.60 -9.48 3.27
C THR A 716 -48.57 -10.65 3.14
N ASN A 717 -49.83 -10.35 2.75
CA ASN A 717 -50.87 -11.38 2.61
C ASN A 717 -50.43 -12.48 1.62
N GLU A 718 -49.84 -12.10 0.51
CA GLU A 718 -49.40 -13.05 -0.52
C GLU A 718 -48.27 -13.95 -0.03
N ALA A 719 -47.28 -13.41 0.70
CA ALA A 719 -46.23 -14.22 1.31
C ALA A 719 -46.79 -15.23 2.32
N LYS A 720 -47.77 -14.81 3.15
CA LYS A 720 -48.43 -15.68 4.12
C LYS A 720 -49.22 -16.82 3.44
N ILE A 721 -49.95 -16.51 2.37
CA ILE A 721 -50.73 -17.51 1.62
C ILE A 721 -49.79 -18.56 0.99
N ARG A 722 -48.64 -18.15 0.52
CA ARG A 722 -47.60 -19.02 -0.06
C ARG A 722 -46.71 -19.70 0.97
N GLY A 723 -46.85 -19.39 2.25
CA GLY A 723 -45.96 -19.88 3.32
C GLY A 723 -44.53 -19.38 3.28
N TYR A 724 -44.29 -18.21 2.67
CA TYR A 724 -42.97 -17.64 2.50
C TYR A 724 -42.50 -16.95 3.79
N LYS A 725 -41.37 -17.44 4.32
CA LYS A 725 -40.72 -16.87 5.52
C LYS A 725 -39.65 -15.84 5.09
N LYS A 726 -39.14 -15.05 6.06
CA LYS A 726 -38.06 -14.04 5.89
C LYS A 726 -36.88 -14.52 5.03
N GLY A 727 -36.48 -15.82 5.14
CA GLY A 727 -35.41 -16.42 4.36
C GLY A 727 -35.67 -16.44 2.85
N ARG A 728 -36.96 -16.52 2.40
CA ARG A 728 -37.35 -16.50 0.99
C ARG A 728 -36.92 -15.21 0.29
N PHE A 729 -36.94 -14.09 1.01
CA PHE A 729 -36.60 -12.76 0.53
C PHE A 729 -35.11 -12.42 0.66
N SER A 730 -34.26 -13.43 0.94
CA SER A 730 -32.80 -13.27 0.98
C SER A 730 -32.18 -13.74 -0.34
N PHE A 731 -31.39 -12.91 -0.99
CA PHE A 731 -30.61 -13.32 -2.16
C PHE A 731 -29.36 -14.15 -1.80
N ASN A 732 -29.05 -14.32 -0.50
CA ASN A 732 -27.93 -15.16 -0.02
C ASN A 732 -28.34 -16.63 0.22
N ILE A 733 -29.63 -16.88 0.43
CA ILE A 733 -30.16 -18.19 0.84
C ILE A 733 -30.85 -18.87 -0.34
N LYS A 734 -30.67 -20.18 -0.50
CA LYS A 734 -31.41 -20.98 -1.49
C LYS A 734 -32.91 -20.91 -1.29
N GLY A 735 -33.68 -20.98 -2.36
CA GLY A 735 -35.13 -21.01 -2.36
C GLY A 735 -35.79 -19.75 -2.94
N GLY A 736 -35.28 -18.53 -2.65
CA GLY A 736 -35.83 -17.29 -3.21
C GLY A 736 -34.92 -16.59 -4.21
N ARG A 737 -33.65 -16.89 -4.19
CA ARG A 737 -32.66 -16.29 -5.10
C ARG A 737 -32.65 -16.91 -6.50
N CYS A 738 -32.14 -16.19 -7.47
CA CYS A 738 -31.79 -16.75 -8.75
C CYS A 738 -30.63 -17.74 -8.60
N GLU A 739 -30.82 -19.00 -8.98
CA GLU A 739 -29.77 -20.02 -8.80
C GLU A 739 -28.68 -19.94 -9.89
N ALA A 740 -28.93 -19.32 -11.04
CA ALA A 740 -27.92 -19.13 -12.09
C ALA A 740 -26.78 -18.22 -11.63
N CYS A 741 -27.12 -17.04 -11.09
CA CYS A 741 -26.13 -16.11 -10.53
C CYS A 741 -25.97 -16.27 -9.01
N ARG A 742 -26.64 -17.22 -8.37
CA ARG A 742 -26.63 -17.46 -6.92
C ARG A 742 -26.95 -16.22 -6.07
N GLY A 743 -27.73 -15.29 -6.64
CA GLY A 743 -28.13 -14.05 -5.98
C GLY A 743 -27.20 -12.85 -6.19
N ASP A 744 -26.13 -12.99 -6.99
CA ASP A 744 -25.23 -11.88 -7.28
C ASP A 744 -25.86 -10.84 -8.23
N GLY A 745 -26.82 -11.26 -9.08
CA GLY A 745 -27.41 -10.43 -10.13
C GLY A 745 -26.53 -10.30 -11.36
N ILE A 746 -25.25 -10.55 -11.22
CA ILE A 746 -24.22 -10.47 -12.27
C ILE A 746 -23.46 -11.79 -12.33
N ILE A 747 -22.84 -12.06 -13.49
CA ILE A 747 -21.93 -13.18 -13.69
C ILE A 747 -20.55 -12.62 -13.94
N LYS A 748 -19.57 -13.08 -13.14
CA LYS A 748 -18.17 -12.77 -13.33
C LYS A 748 -17.60 -13.67 -14.40
N ILE A 749 -17.03 -13.08 -15.44
CA ILE A 749 -16.26 -13.77 -16.47
C ILE A 749 -14.79 -13.51 -16.19
N GLU A 750 -14.07 -14.53 -15.74
CA GLU A 750 -12.64 -14.44 -15.45
C GLU A 750 -11.84 -14.42 -16.76
N MET A 751 -11.04 -13.38 -16.93
CA MET A 751 -10.17 -13.18 -18.07
C MET A 751 -8.71 -13.32 -17.61
N HIS A 752 -8.03 -14.41 -18.03
CA HIS A 752 -6.70 -14.76 -17.52
C HIS A 752 -5.60 -13.66 -17.65
N PHE A 753 -5.72 -12.75 -18.61
CA PHE A 753 -4.73 -11.68 -18.86
C PHE A 753 -5.34 -10.27 -18.88
N LEU A 754 -6.66 -10.15 -18.69
CA LEU A 754 -7.41 -8.89 -18.68
C LEU A 754 -8.20 -8.76 -17.38
N PRO A 755 -8.65 -7.55 -17.02
CA PRO A 755 -9.57 -7.38 -15.89
C PRO A 755 -10.83 -8.23 -16.08
N ASP A 756 -11.34 -8.79 -14.99
CA ASP A 756 -12.58 -9.58 -15.00
C ASP A 756 -13.76 -8.73 -15.49
N VAL A 757 -14.59 -9.32 -16.34
CA VAL A 757 -15.79 -8.66 -16.88
C VAL A 757 -17.00 -9.13 -16.08
N TYR A 758 -17.85 -8.19 -15.69
CA TYR A 758 -19.10 -8.45 -14.99
C TYR A 758 -20.28 -8.14 -15.90
N VAL A 759 -21.07 -9.17 -16.22
CA VAL A 759 -22.27 -9.03 -17.08
C VAL A 759 -23.53 -9.30 -16.27
N PRO A 760 -24.66 -8.60 -16.55
CA PRO A 760 -25.94 -8.92 -15.92
C PRO A 760 -26.34 -10.39 -16.17
N CYS A 761 -26.89 -11.05 -15.18
CA CYS A 761 -27.37 -12.41 -15.32
C CYS A 761 -28.53 -12.47 -16.32
N GLU A 762 -28.42 -13.27 -17.37
CA GLU A 762 -29.43 -13.40 -18.44
C GLU A 762 -30.78 -13.87 -17.92
N ILE A 763 -30.80 -14.72 -16.88
CA ILE A 763 -32.02 -15.32 -16.31
C ILE A 763 -32.78 -14.31 -15.44
N CYS A 764 -32.12 -13.68 -14.47
CA CYS A 764 -32.81 -12.74 -13.60
C CYS A 764 -32.67 -11.27 -14.03
N LYS A 765 -31.91 -10.98 -15.10
CA LYS A 765 -31.69 -9.63 -15.65
C LYS A 765 -31.29 -8.62 -14.57
N GLY A 766 -30.36 -9.04 -13.68
CA GLY A 766 -29.89 -8.21 -12.57
C GLY A 766 -30.72 -8.27 -11.29
N LYS A 767 -31.95 -8.78 -11.31
CA LYS A 767 -32.93 -8.73 -10.20
C LYS A 767 -32.61 -9.63 -9.00
N ARG A 768 -31.60 -10.51 -9.07
CA ARG A 768 -31.08 -11.37 -7.98
C ARG A 768 -32.01 -12.48 -7.50
N TYR A 769 -33.33 -12.44 -7.78
CA TYR A 769 -34.35 -13.37 -7.30
C TYR A 769 -34.96 -14.21 -8.40
N ASN A 770 -35.60 -15.30 -8.00
CA ASN A 770 -36.42 -16.08 -8.90
C ASN A 770 -37.81 -15.42 -9.11
N ARG A 771 -38.53 -15.87 -10.16
CA ARG A 771 -39.78 -15.26 -10.58
C ARG A 771 -40.86 -15.29 -9.49
N GLU A 772 -40.98 -16.41 -8.77
CA GLU A 772 -42.01 -16.59 -7.74
C GLU A 772 -41.82 -15.64 -6.54
N THR A 773 -40.57 -15.31 -6.18
CA THR A 773 -40.28 -14.34 -5.12
C THR A 773 -40.60 -12.92 -5.56
N LEU A 774 -40.40 -12.59 -6.86
CA LEU A 774 -40.68 -11.27 -7.41
C LEU A 774 -42.19 -11.01 -7.60
N GLU A 775 -43.02 -12.02 -7.60
CA GLU A 775 -44.49 -11.88 -7.64
C GLU A 775 -45.05 -11.28 -6.34
N VAL A 776 -44.36 -11.49 -5.18
CA VAL A 776 -44.78 -10.91 -3.89
C VAL A 776 -44.47 -9.41 -3.88
N LYS A 777 -45.50 -8.59 -3.65
CA LYS A 777 -45.39 -7.12 -3.69
C LYS A 777 -45.82 -6.48 -2.38
N TYR A 778 -45.19 -5.36 -2.08
CA TYR A 778 -45.58 -4.42 -1.06
C TYR A 778 -45.79 -3.05 -1.68
N LYS A 779 -46.98 -2.44 -1.61
CA LYS A 779 -47.36 -1.21 -2.35
C LYS A 779 -46.93 -1.29 -3.84
N ASP A 780 -47.30 -2.36 -4.51
CA ASP A 780 -47.02 -2.66 -5.92
C ASP A 780 -45.54 -2.81 -6.31
N LYS A 781 -44.60 -2.78 -5.37
CA LYS A 781 -43.18 -2.98 -5.60
C LYS A 781 -42.72 -4.35 -5.12
N SER A 782 -41.96 -5.07 -5.94
CA SER A 782 -41.26 -6.30 -5.54
C SER A 782 -40.03 -5.99 -4.69
N ILE A 783 -39.44 -7.01 -4.06
CA ILE A 783 -38.22 -6.80 -3.26
C ILE A 783 -37.00 -6.39 -4.11
N ALA A 784 -36.97 -6.75 -5.40
CA ALA A 784 -35.95 -6.29 -6.32
C ALA A 784 -36.15 -4.80 -6.66
N ASP A 785 -37.38 -4.37 -6.93
CA ASP A 785 -37.69 -2.96 -7.18
C ASP A 785 -37.31 -2.07 -5.98
N VAL A 786 -37.44 -2.58 -4.75
CA VAL A 786 -36.97 -1.87 -3.54
C VAL A 786 -35.44 -1.73 -3.49
N LEU A 787 -34.70 -2.76 -3.95
CA LEU A 787 -33.25 -2.66 -4.03
C LEU A 787 -32.77 -1.70 -5.13
N GLU A 788 -33.58 -1.48 -6.16
CA GLU A 788 -33.32 -0.51 -7.24
C GLU A 788 -33.69 0.93 -6.86
N MET A 789 -34.47 1.15 -5.79
CA MET A 789 -34.80 2.49 -5.29
C MET A 789 -33.55 3.20 -4.80
N THR A 790 -33.51 4.52 -4.99
CA THR A 790 -32.57 5.38 -4.25
C THR A 790 -32.90 5.40 -2.76
N VAL A 791 -31.94 5.76 -1.90
CA VAL A 791 -32.19 5.92 -0.47
C VAL A 791 -33.27 6.98 -0.23
N GLU A 792 -33.28 8.05 -1.02
CA GLU A 792 -34.30 9.11 -0.96
C GLU A 792 -35.70 8.58 -1.24
N ASP A 793 -35.90 7.90 -2.37
CA ASP A 793 -37.18 7.27 -2.73
C ASP A 793 -37.61 6.22 -1.71
N ALA A 794 -36.68 5.42 -1.22
CA ALA A 794 -36.95 4.40 -0.22
C ALA A 794 -37.36 5.03 1.14
N THR A 795 -36.80 6.18 1.51
CA THR A 795 -37.14 6.89 2.74
C THR A 795 -38.58 7.39 2.70
N GLU A 796 -39.03 7.94 1.56
CA GLU A 796 -40.41 8.33 1.33
C GLU A 796 -41.35 7.11 1.27
N PHE A 797 -40.97 6.06 0.52
CA PHE A 797 -41.76 4.84 0.38
C PHE A 797 -42.07 4.15 1.70
N PHE A 798 -41.08 4.12 2.64
CA PHE A 798 -41.21 3.50 3.95
C PHE A 798 -41.51 4.48 5.09
N GLN A 799 -41.94 5.72 4.82
CA GLN A 799 -42.20 6.74 5.86
C GLN A 799 -43.12 6.28 6.98
N ASN A 800 -44.10 5.38 6.69
CA ASN A 800 -45.04 4.83 7.65
C ASN A 800 -44.52 3.60 8.41
N ILE A 801 -43.28 3.17 8.19
CA ILE A 801 -42.66 2.04 8.89
C ILE A 801 -41.46 2.58 9.71
N PRO A 802 -41.68 2.96 10.99
CA PRO A 802 -40.69 3.72 11.78
C PRO A 802 -39.31 3.05 11.88
N LYS A 803 -39.29 1.72 11.95
CA LYS A 803 -38.06 0.93 12.09
C LYS A 803 -37.20 1.00 10.82
N ILE A 804 -37.80 0.96 9.64
CA ILE A 804 -37.12 1.08 8.35
C ILE A 804 -36.77 2.54 8.08
N HIS A 805 -37.75 3.43 8.24
CA HIS A 805 -37.61 4.87 7.99
C HIS A 805 -36.44 5.48 8.79
N ARG A 806 -36.32 5.16 10.09
CA ARG A 806 -35.25 5.68 10.95
C ARG A 806 -33.86 5.31 10.41
N LYS A 807 -33.65 4.07 9.91
CA LYS A 807 -32.37 3.64 9.35
C LYS A 807 -32.06 4.30 8.01
N LEU A 808 -33.07 4.45 7.16
CA LEU A 808 -32.93 5.16 5.87
C LEU A 808 -32.62 6.64 6.09
N GLN A 809 -33.27 7.27 7.08
CA GLN A 809 -33.01 8.66 7.43
C GLN A 809 -31.55 8.90 7.84
N THR A 810 -30.92 7.97 8.56
CA THR A 810 -29.47 8.11 8.89
C THR A 810 -28.57 8.07 7.66
N ILE A 811 -28.95 7.30 6.62
CA ILE A 811 -28.20 7.25 5.34
C ILE A 811 -28.42 8.56 4.56
N LEU A 812 -29.64 9.10 4.62
CA LEU A 812 -29.97 10.39 4.01
C LEU A 812 -29.24 11.56 4.70
N ASP A 813 -29.19 11.55 6.05
CA ASP A 813 -28.51 12.57 6.86
C ASP A 813 -27.02 12.71 6.55
N VAL A 814 -26.34 11.63 6.15
CA VAL A 814 -24.93 11.66 5.72
C VAL A 814 -24.74 12.00 4.23
N GLY A 815 -25.82 12.45 3.53
CA GLY A 815 -25.75 12.90 2.15
C GLY A 815 -25.70 11.79 1.09
N LEU A 816 -26.18 10.56 1.40
CA LEU A 816 -26.22 9.43 0.47
C LEU A 816 -27.62 9.16 -0.12
N GLY A 817 -28.48 10.18 -0.22
CA GLY A 817 -29.84 10.04 -0.78
C GLY A 817 -29.86 9.50 -2.22
N TYR A 818 -28.88 9.82 -3.03
CA TYR A 818 -28.77 9.43 -4.43
C TYR A 818 -28.32 7.98 -4.65
N VAL A 819 -27.73 7.32 -3.65
CA VAL A 819 -27.22 5.96 -3.75
C VAL A 819 -28.38 4.98 -3.79
N THR A 820 -28.33 3.94 -4.66
CA THR A 820 -29.35 2.90 -4.69
C THR A 820 -29.16 1.91 -3.55
N MET A 821 -30.27 1.44 -2.96
CA MET A 821 -30.27 0.52 -1.84
C MET A 821 -29.48 -0.76 -2.09
N GLY A 822 -29.56 -1.31 -3.32
CA GLY A 822 -28.90 -2.53 -3.74
C GLY A 822 -27.57 -2.33 -4.47
N GLN A 823 -27.01 -1.11 -4.49
CA GLN A 823 -25.75 -0.82 -5.18
C GLN A 823 -24.61 -1.71 -4.63
N PRO A 824 -23.90 -2.46 -5.47
CA PRO A 824 -22.81 -3.31 -5.02
C PRO A 824 -21.72 -2.51 -4.29
N ALA A 825 -21.22 -3.06 -3.18
CA ALA A 825 -20.15 -2.43 -2.40
C ALA A 825 -18.89 -2.10 -3.23
N THR A 826 -18.64 -2.88 -4.28
CA THR A 826 -17.50 -2.71 -5.18
C THR A 826 -17.60 -1.51 -6.13
N THR A 827 -18.80 -0.92 -6.27
CA THR A 827 -19.06 0.25 -7.11
C THR A 827 -19.13 1.56 -6.32
N LEU A 828 -19.14 1.48 -4.98
CA LEU A 828 -19.09 2.65 -4.12
C LEU A 828 -17.69 3.27 -4.11
N SER A 829 -17.61 4.59 -4.08
CA SER A 829 -16.38 5.31 -3.80
C SER A 829 -15.93 5.09 -2.34
N GLY A 830 -14.65 5.36 -2.02
CA GLY A 830 -14.14 5.26 -0.65
C GLY A 830 -14.92 6.14 0.33
N GLY A 831 -15.23 7.39 -0.05
CA GLY A 831 -16.02 8.31 0.76
C GLY A 831 -17.48 7.87 0.94
N GLU A 832 -18.12 7.30 -0.10
CA GLU A 832 -19.47 6.73 0.03
C GLU A 832 -19.48 5.53 0.97
N ALA A 833 -18.51 4.62 0.86
CA ALA A 833 -18.38 3.47 1.75
C ALA A 833 -18.20 3.93 3.22
N GLN A 834 -17.37 4.93 3.46
CA GLN A 834 -17.13 5.53 4.77
C GLN A 834 -18.42 6.12 5.36
N ARG A 835 -19.18 6.89 4.58
CA ARG A 835 -20.46 7.46 5.00
C ARG A 835 -21.53 6.40 5.28
N VAL A 836 -21.56 5.28 4.53
CA VAL A 836 -22.44 4.13 4.85
C VAL A 836 -22.07 3.52 6.20
N LYS A 837 -20.76 3.39 6.51
CA LYS A 837 -20.29 2.92 7.82
C LYS A 837 -20.74 3.86 8.93
N LEU A 838 -20.57 5.17 8.76
CA LEU A 838 -21.02 6.18 9.71
C LEU A 838 -22.54 6.09 9.93
N ALA A 839 -23.35 6.01 8.86
CA ALA A 839 -24.80 5.88 8.94
C ALA A 839 -25.22 4.64 9.74
N SER A 840 -24.48 3.52 9.61
CA SER A 840 -24.77 2.28 10.35
C SER A 840 -24.56 2.41 11.86
N GLU A 841 -23.75 3.33 12.33
CA GLU A 841 -23.55 3.58 13.77
C GLU A 841 -24.53 4.62 14.32
N LEU A 842 -24.93 5.61 13.49
CA LEU A 842 -25.82 6.70 13.92
C LEU A 842 -27.20 6.28 14.40
N TYR A 843 -27.76 5.16 13.90
CA TYR A 843 -29.06 4.70 14.35
C TYR A 843 -29.02 3.99 15.70
N ARG A 844 -27.82 3.60 16.17
CA ARG A 844 -27.63 2.95 17.47
C ARG A 844 -27.82 3.96 18.61
N ARG A 845 -28.22 3.45 19.77
CA ARG A 845 -28.36 4.31 20.95
C ARG A 845 -26.97 4.73 21.44
N SER A 846 -26.77 6.02 21.64
CA SER A 846 -25.54 6.57 22.23
C SER A 846 -25.39 6.07 23.68
N THR A 847 -24.17 5.70 24.06
CA THR A 847 -23.79 5.33 25.43
C THR A 847 -22.98 6.45 26.12
N GLY A 848 -22.54 7.47 25.39
CA GLY A 848 -21.62 8.51 25.85
C GLY A 848 -20.20 8.04 26.14
N LYS A 849 -19.85 6.81 25.71
CA LYS A 849 -18.53 6.21 25.93
C LYS A 849 -17.96 5.51 24.69
N THR A 850 -18.47 5.87 23.51
CA THR A 850 -17.92 5.38 22.25
C THR A 850 -16.93 6.40 21.70
N MET A 851 -15.78 5.93 21.23
CA MET A 851 -14.83 6.72 20.48
C MET A 851 -14.94 6.38 18.99
N TYR A 852 -15.30 7.38 18.20
CA TYR A 852 -15.32 7.32 16.73
C TYR A 852 -14.01 7.86 16.19
N ILE A 853 -13.32 7.06 15.40
CA ILE A 853 -12.09 7.43 14.70
C ILE A 853 -12.41 7.47 13.21
N LEU A 854 -12.18 8.61 12.56
CA LEU A 854 -12.43 8.80 11.14
C LEU A 854 -11.12 9.22 10.43
N ASP A 855 -10.79 8.55 9.35
CA ASP A 855 -9.61 8.86 8.55
C ASP A 855 -10.03 9.59 7.28
N GLU A 856 -9.69 10.88 7.17
CA GLU A 856 -9.99 11.79 6.07
C GLU A 856 -11.46 11.72 5.59
N PRO A 857 -12.45 11.97 6.47
CA PRO A 857 -13.87 11.79 6.15
C PRO A 857 -14.41 12.77 5.09
N THR A 858 -13.67 13.80 4.72
CA THR A 858 -14.07 14.79 3.70
C THR A 858 -13.64 14.42 2.27
N THR A 859 -12.96 13.28 2.10
CA THR A 859 -12.50 12.82 0.80
C THR A 859 -13.63 12.73 -0.22
N GLY A 860 -13.49 13.42 -1.38
CA GLY A 860 -14.47 13.41 -2.46
C GLY A 860 -15.77 14.17 -2.17
N LEU A 861 -15.76 15.05 -1.17
CA LEU A 861 -16.92 15.83 -0.78
C LEU A 861 -16.84 17.29 -1.24
N HIS A 862 -17.93 17.76 -1.81
CA HIS A 862 -18.16 19.18 -1.99
C HIS A 862 -18.36 19.88 -0.62
N VAL A 863 -18.05 21.18 -0.52
CA VAL A 863 -18.14 21.94 0.74
C VAL A 863 -19.54 21.83 1.39
N ASP A 864 -20.62 21.79 0.60
CA ASP A 864 -21.99 21.60 1.11
C ASP A 864 -22.19 20.21 1.75
N ASP A 865 -21.58 19.16 1.18
CA ASP A 865 -21.61 17.81 1.77
C ASP A 865 -20.78 17.76 3.05
N ILE A 866 -19.69 18.53 3.14
CA ILE A 866 -18.87 18.69 4.36
C ILE A 866 -19.68 19.36 5.48
N ASP A 867 -20.43 20.41 5.18
CA ASP A 867 -21.32 21.07 6.16
C ASP A 867 -22.34 20.09 6.74
N ARG A 868 -22.96 19.26 5.88
CA ARG A 868 -23.88 18.20 6.33
C ARG A 868 -23.19 17.17 7.21
N LEU A 869 -22.01 16.70 6.82
CA LEU A 869 -21.21 15.75 7.60
C LEU A 869 -20.84 16.33 8.96
N LEU A 870 -20.38 17.57 9.03
CA LEU A 870 -20.02 18.25 10.27
C LEU A 870 -21.21 18.34 11.26
N LYS A 871 -22.41 18.66 10.76
CA LYS A 871 -23.64 18.65 11.58
C LYS A 871 -23.89 17.28 12.22
N VAL A 872 -23.63 16.21 11.48
CA VAL A 872 -23.75 14.84 12.00
C VAL A 872 -22.68 14.53 13.04
N LEU A 873 -21.43 14.91 12.81
CA LEU A 873 -20.31 14.67 13.75
C LEU A 873 -20.50 15.47 15.04
N HIS A 874 -20.92 16.74 14.96
CA HIS A 874 -21.23 17.56 16.13
C HIS A 874 -22.39 16.98 16.94
N ARG A 875 -23.45 16.47 16.29
CA ARG A 875 -24.58 15.78 16.96
C ARG A 875 -24.14 14.55 17.75
N LEU A 876 -23.13 13.78 17.25
CA LEU A 876 -22.53 12.67 18.02
C LEU A 876 -21.83 13.18 19.28
N VAL A 877 -21.03 14.23 19.16
CA VAL A 877 -20.32 14.82 20.32
C VAL A 877 -21.30 15.40 21.33
N ASP A 878 -22.36 16.07 20.87
CA ASP A 878 -23.42 16.62 21.73
C ASP A 878 -24.19 15.54 22.49
N SER A 879 -24.20 14.30 21.97
CA SER A 879 -24.74 13.15 22.68
C SER A 879 -23.73 12.50 23.66
N GLY A 880 -22.57 13.10 23.90
CA GLY A 880 -21.54 12.69 24.85
C GLY A 880 -20.47 11.75 24.29
N GLU A 881 -20.51 11.41 22.98
CA GLU A 881 -19.52 10.54 22.33
C GLU A 881 -18.23 11.31 22.02
N THR A 882 -17.15 10.61 21.79
CA THR A 882 -15.86 11.19 21.39
C THR A 882 -15.66 11.01 19.89
N VAL A 883 -15.33 12.09 19.19
CA VAL A 883 -15.01 12.05 17.76
C VAL A 883 -13.57 12.52 17.54
N LEU A 884 -12.75 11.66 16.95
CA LEU A 884 -11.38 11.96 16.55
C LEU A 884 -11.25 11.79 15.04
N VAL A 885 -10.86 12.85 14.34
CA VAL A 885 -10.64 12.81 12.88
C VAL A 885 -9.18 13.04 12.54
N ILE A 886 -8.68 12.34 11.53
CA ILE A 886 -7.44 12.73 10.82
C ILE A 886 -7.89 13.60 9.66
N GLU A 887 -7.44 14.84 9.58
CA GLU A 887 -7.94 15.77 8.56
C GLU A 887 -6.90 16.77 8.05
N HIS A 888 -7.12 17.18 6.80
CA HIS A 888 -6.39 18.25 6.12
C HIS A 888 -7.31 19.41 5.70
N ASN A 889 -8.61 19.15 5.62
CA ASN A 889 -9.60 20.14 5.23
C ASN A 889 -9.74 21.23 6.31
N LEU A 890 -9.46 22.49 5.94
CA LEU A 890 -9.44 23.61 6.88
C LEU A 890 -10.84 23.96 7.42
N ASP A 891 -11.92 23.65 6.69
CA ASP A 891 -13.28 23.84 7.16
C ASP A 891 -13.64 22.92 8.31
N VAL A 892 -13.15 21.67 8.27
CA VAL A 892 -13.28 20.74 9.41
C VAL A 892 -12.39 21.17 10.57
N ILE A 893 -11.14 21.49 10.29
CA ILE A 893 -10.15 21.87 11.31
C ILE A 893 -10.59 23.10 12.09
N LYS A 894 -11.16 24.14 11.42
CA LYS A 894 -11.65 25.34 12.10
C LYS A 894 -12.83 25.10 13.03
N THR A 895 -13.62 24.00 12.79
CA THR A 895 -14.80 23.65 13.62
C THR A 895 -14.47 22.70 14.77
N ALA A 896 -13.27 22.09 14.80
CA ALA A 896 -12.85 21.19 15.86
C ALA A 896 -12.68 21.90 17.23
N ASP A 897 -13.00 21.21 18.32
CA ASP A 897 -12.83 21.74 19.68
C ASP A 897 -11.37 21.66 20.13
N TYR A 898 -10.62 20.65 19.64
CA TYR A 898 -9.22 20.41 20.02
C TYR A 898 -8.40 19.89 18.82
N LEU A 899 -7.20 20.41 18.67
CA LEU A 899 -6.27 20.01 17.61
C LEU A 899 -5.01 19.36 18.19
N ILE A 900 -4.46 18.40 17.48
CA ILE A 900 -3.15 17.77 17.71
C ILE A 900 -2.39 17.86 16.39
N ASP A 901 -1.42 18.79 16.33
CA ASP A 901 -0.66 19.06 15.12
C ASP A 901 0.71 18.38 15.14
N LEU A 902 0.94 17.49 14.13
CA LEU A 902 2.17 16.72 13.97
C LEU A 902 3.03 17.30 12.84
N GLY A 903 4.34 17.22 13.03
CA GLY A 903 5.31 17.71 12.06
C GLY A 903 6.74 17.65 12.58
N PRO A 904 7.60 18.63 12.18
CA PRO A 904 7.31 19.74 11.25
C PRO A 904 7.23 19.28 9.78
N GLU A 905 7.93 18.19 9.42
CA GLU A 905 8.03 17.67 8.07
C GLU A 905 7.43 16.26 7.97
N GLY A 906 7.48 15.65 6.77
CA GLY A 906 7.17 14.24 6.55
C GLY A 906 8.35 13.30 6.82
N GLY A 907 8.10 11.99 6.93
CA GLY A 907 9.12 10.95 7.04
C GLY A 907 10.06 11.12 8.26
N SER A 908 11.36 11.04 8.04
CA SER A 908 12.39 11.17 9.09
C SER A 908 12.42 12.56 9.74
N GLY A 909 12.00 13.60 9.02
CA GLY A 909 11.86 14.97 9.51
C GLY A 909 10.61 15.21 10.37
N GLY A 910 9.65 14.28 10.35
CA GLY A 910 8.40 14.35 11.12
C GLY A 910 8.43 13.59 12.43
N GLY A 911 7.26 13.12 12.85
CA GLY A 911 7.11 12.25 14.00
C GLY A 911 7.18 12.94 15.36
N THR A 912 6.96 14.26 15.42
CA THR A 912 6.88 15.05 16.66
C THR A 912 5.57 15.83 16.74
N ILE A 913 5.12 16.16 17.94
CA ILE A 913 4.00 17.07 18.15
C ILE A 913 4.54 18.50 18.11
N ILE A 914 3.94 19.31 17.25
CA ILE A 914 4.30 20.74 17.12
C ILE A 914 3.48 21.57 18.09
N ALA A 915 2.17 21.30 18.16
CA ALA A 915 1.27 22.02 19.02
C ALA A 915 0.03 21.18 19.36
N THR A 916 -0.61 21.47 20.48
CA THR A 916 -1.91 20.95 20.88
C THR A 916 -2.73 22.06 21.51
N GLY A 917 -4.04 22.07 21.28
CA GLY A 917 -4.92 23.10 21.85
C GLY A 917 -6.09 23.39 20.93
N THR A 918 -6.76 24.52 21.15
CA THR A 918 -7.84 24.98 20.28
C THR A 918 -7.29 25.54 18.96
N PRO A 919 -8.10 25.62 17.90
CA PRO A 919 -7.68 26.25 16.63
C PRO A 919 -7.08 27.66 16.84
N GLU A 920 -7.64 28.46 17.78
CA GLU A 920 -7.17 29.81 18.12
C GLU A 920 -5.80 29.82 18.81
N GLU A 921 -5.40 28.73 19.44
CA GLU A 921 -4.09 28.54 20.05
C GLU A 921 -3.07 28.09 18.99
N ILE A 922 -3.46 27.16 18.12
CA ILE A 922 -2.58 26.61 17.06
C ILE A 922 -2.14 27.69 16.06
N ILE A 923 -3.02 28.63 15.67
CA ILE A 923 -2.66 29.72 14.74
C ILE A 923 -1.58 30.67 15.28
N LYS A 924 -1.28 30.64 16.58
CA LYS A 924 -0.22 31.43 17.22
C LYS A 924 1.14 30.75 17.18
N VAL A 925 1.20 29.47 16.87
CA VAL A 925 2.43 28.68 16.82
C VAL A 925 3.09 28.83 15.45
N LYS A 926 4.25 29.48 15.39
CA LYS A 926 4.94 29.81 14.13
C LYS A 926 5.42 28.58 13.35
N GLU A 927 5.75 27.51 14.05
CA GLU A 927 6.25 26.26 13.50
C GLU A 927 5.15 25.39 12.91
N SER A 928 3.87 25.69 13.18
CA SER A 928 2.71 24.98 12.66
C SER A 928 2.35 25.44 11.26
N TYR A 929 2.55 24.57 10.28
CA TYR A 929 2.03 24.81 8.93
C TYR A 929 0.50 24.85 8.92
N THR A 930 -0.16 23.94 9.65
CA THR A 930 -1.61 23.96 9.83
C THR A 930 -2.08 25.29 10.37
N GLY A 931 -1.42 25.83 11.41
CA GLY A 931 -1.75 27.14 11.99
C GLY A 931 -1.58 28.28 11.00
N LYS A 932 -0.54 28.24 10.16
CA LYS A 932 -0.27 29.26 9.15
C LYS A 932 -1.41 29.36 8.11
N TYR A 933 -1.87 28.22 7.57
CA TYR A 933 -2.93 28.18 6.56
C TYR A 933 -4.34 28.37 7.16
N LEU A 934 -4.55 27.92 8.41
CA LEU A 934 -5.81 28.05 9.11
C LEU A 934 -6.10 29.50 9.50
N LYS A 935 -5.08 30.29 9.84
CA LYS A 935 -5.23 31.64 10.40
C LYS A 935 -6.15 32.56 9.55
N PRO A 936 -5.89 32.77 8.24
CA PRO A 936 -6.71 33.69 7.43
C PRO A 936 -8.17 33.22 7.30
N ILE A 937 -8.40 31.90 7.24
CA ILE A 937 -9.73 31.32 7.13
C ILE A 937 -10.50 31.47 8.44
N LEU A 938 -9.86 31.14 9.57
CA LEU A 938 -10.47 31.24 10.88
C LEU A 938 -10.83 32.69 11.23
N GLU A 939 -9.94 33.65 10.98
CA GLU A 939 -10.19 35.07 11.22
C GLU A 939 -11.33 35.62 10.35
N ARG A 940 -11.34 35.25 9.04
CA ARG A 940 -12.39 35.64 8.10
C ARG A 940 -13.76 35.09 8.54
N ASP A 941 -13.81 33.78 8.82
CA ASP A 941 -15.10 33.11 9.03
C ASP A 941 -15.63 33.30 10.48
N THR A 942 -14.75 33.59 11.44
CA THR A 942 -15.19 34.05 12.78
C THR A 942 -15.93 35.38 12.68
N LYS A 943 -15.36 36.36 11.98
CA LYS A 943 -15.99 37.68 11.79
C LYS A 943 -17.36 37.55 11.08
N ARG A 944 -17.42 36.75 10.01
CA ARG A 944 -18.69 36.48 9.28
C ARG A 944 -19.71 35.78 10.18
N SER A 945 -19.27 34.83 11.01
CA SER A 945 -20.15 34.12 11.93
C SER A 945 -20.71 35.04 13.03
N GLU A 946 -19.97 36.04 13.48
CA GLU A 946 -20.40 37.07 14.41
C GLU A 946 -21.42 37.97 13.76
N GLU A 947 -21.19 38.47 12.54
CA GLU A 947 -22.11 39.28 11.77
C GLU A 947 -23.47 38.58 11.55
N LEU A 948 -23.47 37.29 11.23
CA LEU A 948 -24.70 36.48 11.07
C LEU A 948 -25.47 36.36 12.39
N ARG A 949 -24.80 36.22 13.54
CA ARG A 949 -25.47 36.14 14.85
C ARG A 949 -26.08 37.49 15.24
N GLU A 950 -25.38 38.60 15.00
CA GLU A 950 -25.91 39.95 15.24
C GLU A 950 -27.16 40.26 14.37
N GLN A 951 -27.13 39.85 13.11
CA GLN A 951 -28.30 39.96 12.21
C GLN A 951 -29.48 39.12 12.68
N ALA A 952 -29.21 37.84 13.10
CA ALA A 952 -30.26 36.99 13.64
C ALA A 952 -30.85 37.56 14.95
N ALA A 953 -30.00 38.11 15.85
CA ALA A 953 -30.45 38.76 17.08
C ALA A 953 -31.23 40.05 16.86
N SER A 954 -30.95 40.77 15.76
CA SER A 954 -31.67 42.02 15.43
C SER A 954 -33.03 41.78 14.72
N THR A 955 -33.28 40.52 14.30
CA THR A 955 -34.52 40.11 13.59
C THR A 955 -35.54 39.45 14.50
N VAL A 956 -35.18 39.12 15.74
CA VAL A 956 -36.04 38.64 16.83
C VAL A 956 -36.44 39.82 17.72
#